data_7f208aa1ce5cb0c82c7b6c69b5295131
#
_entry.id   7f208aa1ce5cb0c82c7b6c69b5295131
#
_cell.length_a   1.000
_cell.length_b   1.000
_cell.length_c   1.000
_cell.angle_alpha   90.00
_cell.angle_beta   90.00
_cell.angle_gamma   90.00
#
_symmetry.space_group_name_H-M   'P 1'
#
loop_
_entity.id
_entity.type
_entity.pdbx_description
1 polymer ?
#
loop_
_entity_poly.entity_id
_entity_poly.type
_entity_poly.pdbx_seq_one_letter_code
_entity_poly.pdbx_strand_id
1 'polypeptide(L)'
;MATIDEVLGRLAKVRPNGERAWMACCPAHADRNPSLSVSEGEGGRTLFKCFAGCPSASVAAALGYRMADLMGEQKREGTAPRSALNAQPEPRKPGAKKREPFSLAGLRPGDVWRMRGRELAFVCWYDYKDAGGAVIYRKLRFRHADGPGKTFIQVTPAKDGSPRWEFGRASNGVGEALYNLPEVLAAARAGGEVWIVEGEKDADTARALGLAATTNADGAGHWRPELAGALRGCSRVTVIADGDPDEEEAKRRDPKAREWQQGQRHATDICDSLEALGIPWRALTLPPAAGYACKDLTEWATAEAAGPVTPENAAALRARLEEIADAAPPWPADLYRRPLREESSASRPDKPPARNAGTKRRQPDGAPDALDKNAAGGMPLSSPGGVSPGASPATPNTGGTENVGGAGAEEDGPASVAYLRARLIAAMTDKDASGLQKKRAMCAEVCAWLGRRGRFYYDLADRGHGTAMWFDAVDKRLHRVGQDYFRSWLSRATAFSREFKDYKMFISAVEDEALIGDATQGITPRRYWHREGEKIYLSCGEGRMARVTAEAAEVVDNGTDGVVFEQGYTLAPWRLLPEAEARDPFAACSVFSGISTADGRGLMLVRLWFCGMFGVTGWKPLLVLSGDVGSGKTRVAVAMFQLLGVVQRVTAIDALGNVKDFWASVDKGGLFCLDNADHHIQWLPDALSVISTGGTFEKKKLYTDTETVTQEARCWAVVTSANPSFASDAGLGDRLITVNLERVERDTAESVLTREIEAARDAGLTWICRVMRIALADTQPAPRGMNRRHPDWAGWVYRLGRAAGMADEAERAIRENESFKAVFAVSNDAFGRFLLAGVRNGFRGSALDLSQHLQATCEGFSADMWTPAKTGKALKRMGVALKQLFGFEKLNHSGSAVYVFHALADPAAAGEASADLFTPADVGGVGDVGDRRTKSPVNSCLH
;
A
#
# COMPACT_ATOMS: atom_id res chain seq x y z
N MET A 1 4.94 46.63 -14.16
CA MET A 1 4.66 45.56 -13.19
C MET A 1 3.59 46.06 -12.24
N ALA A 2 2.47 45.41 -12.16
CA ALA A 2 1.43 45.81 -11.20
C ALA A 2 1.88 45.49 -9.77
N THR A 3 1.69 46.43 -8.84
CA THR A 3 2.01 46.20 -7.44
C THR A 3 0.98 45.29 -6.79
N ILE A 4 1.36 44.61 -5.69
CA ILE A 4 0.44 43.71 -4.98
C ILE A 4 -0.80 44.49 -4.51
N ASP A 5 -0.64 45.75 -4.08
CA ASP A 5 -1.74 46.59 -3.63
C ASP A 5 -2.71 46.96 -4.75
N GLU A 6 -2.24 47.22 -5.98
CA GLU A 6 -3.08 47.40 -7.16
C GLU A 6 -3.90 46.16 -7.51
N VAL A 7 -3.31 44.99 -7.32
CA VAL A 7 -4.00 43.71 -7.55
C VAL A 7 -5.04 43.46 -6.45
N LEU A 8 -4.69 43.65 -5.18
CA LEU A 8 -5.61 43.50 -4.06
C LEU A 8 -6.78 44.47 -4.12
N GLY A 9 -6.53 45.71 -4.62
CA GLY A 9 -7.58 46.71 -4.84
C GLY A 9 -8.66 46.33 -5.86
N ARG A 10 -8.37 45.33 -6.74
CA ARG A 10 -9.34 44.83 -7.73
C ARG A 10 -10.07 43.55 -7.29
N LEU A 11 -9.76 43.03 -6.11
CA LEU A 11 -10.34 41.80 -5.57
C LEU A 11 -11.43 42.09 -4.52
N ALA A 12 -12.44 41.25 -4.49
CA ALA A 12 -13.51 41.33 -3.51
C ALA A 12 -13.21 40.48 -2.26
N LYS A 13 -13.65 40.97 -1.09
CA LYS A 13 -13.54 40.28 0.21
C LYS A 13 -12.09 39.87 0.59
N VAL A 14 -11.16 40.76 0.34
CA VAL A 14 -9.75 40.55 0.69
C VAL A 14 -9.57 40.48 2.21
N ARG A 15 -8.87 39.41 2.67
CA ARG A 15 -8.52 39.20 4.08
C ARG A 15 -7.04 38.79 4.19
N PRO A 16 -6.29 39.31 5.15
CA PRO A 16 -4.91 38.86 5.40
C PRO A 16 -4.88 37.34 5.72
N ASN A 17 -3.90 36.66 5.19
CA ASN A 17 -3.69 35.22 5.41
C ASN A 17 -2.19 34.88 5.58
N GLY A 18 -1.45 35.79 6.20
CA GLY A 18 -0.02 35.71 6.44
C GLY A 18 0.65 37.05 6.25
N GLU A 19 1.95 37.13 6.47
CA GLU A 19 2.74 38.38 6.47
C GLU A 19 2.79 39.07 5.10
N ARG A 20 2.69 38.29 4.00
CA ARG A 20 2.65 38.78 2.61
C ARG A 20 1.69 37.96 1.77
N ALA A 21 0.57 37.54 2.36
CA ALA A 21 -0.43 36.70 1.69
C ALA A 21 -1.85 37.11 2.09
N TRP A 22 -2.80 36.96 1.18
CA TRP A 22 -4.20 37.33 1.34
C TRP A 22 -5.11 36.29 0.74
N MET A 23 -6.31 36.17 1.26
CA MET A 23 -7.41 35.41 0.67
C MET A 23 -8.45 36.37 0.13
N ALA A 24 -8.97 36.11 -1.08
CA ALA A 24 -9.97 36.94 -1.72
C ALA A 24 -10.97 36.07 -2.51
N CYS A 25 -12.09 36.63 -2.92
CA CYS A 25 -12.96 35.99 -3.90
C CYS A 25 -12.29 35.99 -5.28
N CYS A 26 -12.35 34.83 -5.94
CA CYS A 26 -11.75 34.67 -7.28
C CYS A 26 -12.60 35.38 -8.33
N PRO A 27 -12.04 36.27 -9.17
CA PRO A 27 -12.77 36.94 -10.21
C PRO A 27 -13.02 36.11 -11.46
N ALA A 28 -12.36 34.92 -11.56
CA ALA A 28 -12.45 34.04 -12.73
C ALA A 28 -13.63 33.05 -12.65
N HIS A 29 -14.38 33.01 -11.55
CA HIS A 29 -15.60 32.21 -11.40
C HIS A 29 -16.58 32.90 -10.43
N ALA A 30 -17.81 32.44 -10.38
CA ALA A 30 -18.83 32.97 -9.44
C ALA A 30 -18.49 32.56 -8.00
N ASP A 31 -17.66 33.37 -7.31
CA ASP A 31 -17.14 33.09 -5.98
C ASP A 31 -17.88 33.88 -4.91
N ARG A 32 -18.57 33.16 -4.02
CA ARG A 32 -19.28 33.77 -2.87
C ARG A 32 -18.46 33.80 -1.58
N ASN A 33 -17.46 32.93 -1.48
CA ASN A 33 -16.55 32.79 -0.34
C ASN A 33 -15.11 32.89 -0.82
N PRO A 34 -14.17 33.56 -0.13
CA PRO A 34 -12.79 33.72 -0.56
C PRO A 34 -12.12 32.39 -0.87
N SER A 35 -11.88 32.10 -2.14
CA SER A 35 -11.24 30.88 -2.62
C SER A 35 -9.92 31.14 -3.37
N LEU A 36 -9.50 32.40 -3.51
CA LEU A 36 -8.28 32.81 -4.17
C LEU A 36 -7.23 33.20 -3.13
N SER A 37 -6.12 32.46 -3.08
CA SER A 37 -4.91 32.90 -2.37
C SER A 37 -4.09 33.80 -3.28
N VAL A 38 -3.73 34.96 -2.79
CA VAL A 38 -2.86 35.95 -3.42
C VAL A 38 -1.65 36.11 -2.54
N SER A 39 -0.44 36.06 -3.09
CA SER A 39 0.78 36.29 -2.31
C SER A 39 1.81 37.04 -3.11
N GLU A 40 2.63 37.82 -2.39
CA GLU A 40 3.77 38.50 -2.98
C GLU A 40 4.99 37.59 -2.92
N GLY A 41 5.52 37.24 -4.08
CA GLY A 41 6.75 36.47 -4.24
C GLY A 41 8.01 37.34 -4.31
N GLU A 42 9.18 36.69 -4.39
CA GLU A 42 10.47 37.39 -4.52
C GLU A 42 10.48 38.33 -5.73
N GLY A 43 10.98 39.53 -5.52
CA GLY A 43 11.04 40.57 -6.55
C GLY A 43 9.72 41.29 -6.82
N GLY A 44 8.76 41.25 -5.87
CA GLY A 44 7.47 41.95 -5.96
C GLY A 44 6.48 41.29 -6.92
N ARG A 45 6.66 39.98 -7.25
CA ARG A 45 5.78 39.23 -8.14
C ARG A 45 4.47 38.89 -7.44
N THR A 46 3.36 39.03 -8.14
CA THR A 46 2.06 38.62 -7.61
C THR A 46 1.75 37.18 -8.05
N LEU A 47 1.53 36.28 -7.07
CA LEU A 47 1.21 34.88 -7.29
C LEU A 47 -0.25 34.60 -6.94
N PHE A 48 -0.95 33.85 -7.78
CA PHE A 48 -2.34 33.43 -7.60
C PHE A 48 -2.46 31.92 -7.44
N LYS A 49 -3.31 31.50 -6.51
CA LYS A 49 -3.76 30.11 -6.39
C LYS A 49 -5.25 30.07 -6.05
N CYS A 50 -6.08 29.79 -7.03
CA CYS A 50 -7.50 29.55 -6.78
C CYS A 50 -7.71 28.11 -6.31
N PHE A 51 -8.37 27.92 -5.16
CA PHE A 51 -8.67 26.59 -4.62
C PHE A 51 -9.84 25.92 -5.30
N ALA A 52 -10.63 26.68 -6.11
CA ALA A 52 -11.64 26.13 -6.98
C ALA A 52 -11.09 25.69 -8.36
N GLY A 53 -9.74 25.77 -8.56
CA GLY A 53 -9.08 25.22 -9.75
C GLY A 53 -8.87 26.19 -10.92
N CYS A 54 -9.24 27.48 -10.82
CA CYS A 54 -9.01 28.42 -11.90
C CYS A 54 -7.52 28.61 -12.18
N PRO A 55 -7.05 28.53 -13.44
CA PRO A 55 -5.68 28.83 -13.82
C PRO A 55 -5.29 30.27 -13.46
N SER A 56 -4.05 30.48 -13.03
CA SER A 56 -3.54 31.82 -12.68
C SER A 56 -3.64 32.81 -13.84
N ALA A 57 -3.53 32.33 -15.08
CA ALA A 57 -3.71 33.14 -16.28
C ALA A 57 -5.15 33.68 -16.42
N SER A 58 -6.15 32.84 -16.12
CA SER A 58 -7.56 33.23 -16.15
C SER A 58 -7.90 34.23 -15.04
N VAL A 59 -7.28 34.06 -13.85
CA VAL A 59 -7.42 35.01 -12.74
C VAL A 59 -6.80 36.38 -13.11
N ALA A 60 -5.61 36.37 -13.71
CA ALA A 60 -4.95 37.59 -14.20
C ALA A 60 -5.79 38.31 -15.28
N ALA A 61 -6.30 37.55 -16.25
CA ALA A 61 -7.15 38.11 -17.32
C ALA A 61 -8.46 38.69 -16.77
N ALA A 62 -9.10 38.05 -15.80
CA ALA A 62 -10.32 38.56 -15.16
C ALA A 62 -10.06 39.82 -14.33
N LEU A 63 -8.83 40.08 -13.89
CA LEU A 63 -8.38 41.30 -13.23
C LEU A 63 -7.91 42.38 -14.23
N GLY A 64 -7.88 42.06 -15.54
CA GLY A 64 -7.40 42.97 -16.59
C GLY A 64 -5.87 43.06 -16.69
N TYR A 65 -5.14 42.04 -16.26
CA TYR A 65 -3.68 41.92 -16.35
C TYR A 65 -3.26 40.78 -17.28
N ARG A 66 -2.16 40.95 -17.99
CA ARG A 66 -1.44 39.83 -18.61
C ARG A 66 -0.48 39.23 -17.58
N MET A 67 -0.18 37.96 -17.66
CA MET A 67 0.77 37.30 -16.75
C MET A 67 2.13 38.02 -16.70
N ALA A 68 2.59 38.59 -17.80
CA ALA A 68 3.83 39.36 -17.86
C ALA A 68 3.80 40.63 -16.97
N ASP A 69 2.62 41.23 -16.81
CA ASP A 69 2.43 42.46 -16.00
C ASP A 69 2.56 42.14 -14.49
N LEU A 70 2.43 40.88 -14.11
CA LEU A 70 2.50 40.38 -12.72
C LEU A 70 3.82 39.68 -12.40
N MET A 71 4.59 39.24 -13.41
CA MET A 71 5.80 38.43 -13.23
C MET A 71 7.14 39.14 -13.36
N GLY A 72 7.17 40.38 -13.87
CA GLY A 72 8.41 41.18 -14.11
C GLY A 72 9.20 40.67 -15.32
N GLU A 73 9.84 41.58 -16.04
CA GLU A 73 10.70 41.28 -17.20
C GLU A 73 12.00 40.57 -16.75
N GLN A 74 12.29 39.42 -17.30
CA GLN A 74 13.65 38.87 -17.30
C GLN A 74 14.48 39.61 -18.34
N LYS A 75 15.51 40.33 -17.92
CA LYS A 75 16.57 40.81 -18.80
C LYS A 75 17.23 39.61 -19.49
N ARG A 76 17.02 39.53 -20.79
CA ARG A 76 17.84 38.69 -21.67
C ARG A 76 19.08 39.50 -22.08
N GLU A 77 20.25 39.17 -21.52
CA GLU A 77 21.52 39.52 -22.12
C GLU A 77 21.88 38.43 -23.17
N GLY A 78 22.08 38.92 -24.36
CA GLY A 78 22.34 38.05 -25.51
C GLY A 78 23.80 37.65 -25.63
N THR A 79 23.99 36.48 -26.20
CA THR A 79 25.14 36.18 -27.05
C THR A 79 24.73 35.16 -28.14
N ALA A 80 25.27 35.42 -29.30
CA ALA A 80 24.97 34.84 -30.61
C ALA A 80 25.46 33.37 -30.81
N PRO A 81 25.13 32.73 -31.94
CA PRO A 81 25.10 31.28 -32.06
C PRO A 81 26.42 30.64 -32.46
N ARG A 82 26.70 29.45 -32.06
CA ARG A 82 27.67 28.56 -32.67
C ARG A 82 27.06 27.19 -33.00
N SER A 83 27.26 26.90 -34.26
CA SER A 83 26.84 25.74 -35.05
C SER A 83 27.31 24.39 -34.54
N ALA A 84 26.42 23.43 -34.72
CA ALA A 84 26.49 22.03 -35.14
C ALA A 84 27.74 21.21 -34.83
N LEU A 85 27.58 20.02 -34.25
CA LEU A 85 27.78 18.72 -34.85
C LEU A 85 27.49 17.57 -33.87
N ASN A 86 26.63 16.71 -34.29
CA ASN A 86 26.36 15.33 -33.95
C ASN A 86 27.04 14.69 -32.74
N ALA A 87 26.23 14.34 -31.72
CA ALA A 87 26.30 13.07 -31.01
C ALA A 87 24.97 12.85 -30.29
N GLN A 88 24.27 11.76 -30.60
CA GLN A 88 23.05 11.37 -29.91
C GLN A 88 23.40 10.88 -28.50
N PRO A 89 22.68 11.30 -27.45
CA PRO A 89 22.70 10.62 -26.17
C PRO A 89 21.41 9.78 -25.99
N GLU A 90 21.63 8.59 -25.47
CA GLU A 90 20.58 7.67 -25.04
C GLU A 90 19.58 8.31 -24.04
N PRO A 91 18.33 7.80 -23.95
CA PRO A 91 17.29 8.40 -23.12
C PRO A 91 17.56 8.16 -21.65
N ARG A 92 17.89 9.22 -20.95
CA ARG A 92 17.97 9.25 -19.48
C ARG A 92 16.56 9.14 -18.89
N LYS A 93 16.41 8.25 -17.91
CA LYS A 93 15.22 8.16 -17.03
C LYS A 93 14.91 9.53 -16.42
N PRO A 94 13.63 9.92 -16.23
CA PRO A 94 13.29 11.21 -15.64
C PRO A 94 13.76 11.24 -14.19
N GLY A 95 14.77 12.06 -13.93
CA GLY A 95 15.31 12.31 -12.60
C GLY A 95 14.33 13.08 -11.75
N ALA A 96 14.22 12.72 -10.47
CA ALA A 96 13.55 13.50 -9.45
C ALA A 96 14.02 14.97 -9.52
N LYS A 97 13.11 15.94 -9.47
CA LYS A 97 13.44 17.37 -9.44
C LYS A 97 14.46 17.60 -8.33
N LYS A 98 15.68 18.05 -8.68
CA LYS A 98 16.68 18.48 -7.69
C LYS A 98 16.07 19.60 -6.88
N ARG A 99 16.11 19.47 -5.56
CA ARG A 99 15.75 20.56 -4.66
C ARG A 99 16.78 21.67 -4.81
N GLU A 100 16.33 22.92 -4.83
CA GLU A 100 17.23 24.07 -4.89
C GLU A 100 18.13 24.13 -3.64
N PRO A 101 19.41 24.57 -3.78
CA PRO A 101 20.29 24.80 -2.65
C PRO A 101 19.69 25.81 -1.65
N PHE A 102 19.88 25.56 -0.37
CA PHE A 102 19.32 26.36 0.73
C PHE A 102 20.42 26.88 1.68
N SER A 103 20.09 27.90 2.48
CA SER A 103 21.03 28.47 3.46
C SER A 103 20.82 27.84 4.83
N LEU A 104 21.94 27.57 5.53
CA LEU A 104 21.97 27.27 6.96
C LEU A 104 22.31 28.50 7.83
N ALA A 105 22.52 29.67 7.19
CA ALA A 105 22.81 30.90 7.93
C ALA A 105 21.60 31.28 8.77
N GLY A 106 21.84 31.50 10.06
CA GLY A 106 20.80 31.85 11.02
C GLY A 106 20.02 30.71 11.65
N LEU A 107 20.29 29.44 11.26
CA LEU A 107 19.68 28.28 11.90
C LEU A 107 20.15 28.16 13.37
N ARG A 108 19.20 28.15 14.31
CA ARG A 108 19.47 28.12 15.76
C ARG A 108 18.83 26.90 16.41
N PRO A 109 19.41 26.34 17.49
CA PRO A 109 18.74 25.31 18.27
C PRO A 109 17.32 25.73 18.67
N GLY A 110 16.35 24.85 18.40
CA GLY A 110 14.94 25.12 18.62
C GLY A 110 14.17 25.52 17.36
N ASP A 111 14.84 25.94 16.28
CA ASP A 111 14.16 26.24 15.00
C ASP A 111 13.47 24.98 14.46
N VAL A 112 12.22 25.15 14.01
CA VAL A 112 11.39 24.04 13.58
C VAL A 112 11.36 23.95 12.05
N TRP A 113 11.73 22.78 11.54
CA TRP A 113 11.58 22.42 10.14
C TRP A 113 10.41 21.47 9.94
N ARG A 114 9.62 21.65 8.87
CA ARG A 114 8.61 20.68 8.44
C ARG A 114 9.14 19.81 7.33
N MET A 115 9.31 18.53 7.61
CA MET A 115 9.72 17.55 6.60
C MET A 115 8.82 16.31 6.64
N ARG A 116 8.28 15.94 5.48
CA ARG A 116 7.41 14.77 5.33
C ARG A 116 6.24 14.73 6.33
N GLY A 117 5.66 15.89 6.61
CA GLY A 117 4.51 16.00 7.52
C GLY A 117 4.86 16.03 9.01
N ARG A 118 6.16 15.97 9.39
CA ARG A 118 6.62 16.05 10.79
C ARG A 118 7.30 17.38 11.07
N GLU A 119 7.10 17.87 12.26
CA GLU A 119 7.84 19.01 12.81
C GLU A 119 9.10 18.52 13.51
N LEU A 120 10.23 19.05 13.05
CA LEU A 120 11.57 18.67 13.48
C LEU A 120 12.24 19.90 14.11
N ALA A 121 12.45 19.90 15.41
CA ALA A 121 13.19 20.95 16.10
C ALA A 121 14.69 20.72 15.93
N PHE A 122 15.39 21.69 15.35
CA PHE A 122 16.83 21.64 15.17
C PHE A 122 17.57 21.62 16.51
N VAL A 123 18.59 20.77 16.63
CA VAL A 123 19.41 20.65 17.84
C VAL A 123 20.80 21.20 17.62
N CYS A 124 21.52 20.63 16.65
CA CYS A 124 22.89 21.00 16.30
C CYS A 124 23.25 20.39 14.94
N TRP A 125 24.44 20.72 14.45
CA TRP A 125 25.05 20.01 13.32
C TRP A 125 26.47 19.56 13.68
N TYR A 126 26.95 18.57 12.89
CA TYR A 126 28.30 18.04 12.97
C TYR A 126 28.97 18.24 11.62
N ASP A 127 30.16 18.85 11.61
CA ASP A 127 30.94 19.11 10.40
C ASP A 127 31.88 17.94 10.11
N TYR A 128 31.64 17.28 8.99
CA TYR A 128 32.57 16.29 8.45
C TYR A 128 33.52 16.96 7.49
N LYS A 129 34.84 16.78 7.75
CA LYS A 129 35.92 17.48 7.07
C LYS A 129 36.79 16.50 6.29
N ASP A 130 37.40 16.97 5.22
CA ASP A 130 38.46 16.23 4.54
C ASP A 130 39.79 16.30 5.32
N ALA A 131 40.82 15.63 4.81
CA ALA A 131 42.16 15.63 5.41
C ALA A 131 42.80 17.02 5.52
N GLY A 132 42.36 17.97 4.70
CA GLY A 132 42.82 19.38 4.69
C GLY A 132 42.02 20.28 5.64
N GLY A 133 40.97 19.76 6.26
CA GLY A 133 40.12 20.52 7.20
C GLY A 133 38.93 21.23 6.55
N ALA A 134 38.74 21.10 5.24
CA ALA A 134 37.58 21.68 4.57
C ALA A 134 36.31 20.84 4.84
N VAL A 135 35.17 21.51 5.09
CA VAL A 135 33.90 20.82 5.34
C VAL A 135 33.35 20.21 4.05
N ILE A 136 33.25 18.90 4.00
CA ILE A 136 32.73 18.15 2.85
C ILE A 136 31.24 17.87 2.95
N TYR A 137 30.71 17.72 4.16
CA TYR A 137 29.27 17.67 4.44
C TYR A 137 28.99 17.96 5.91
N ARG A 138 27.73 18.29 6.20
CA ARG A 138 27.18 18.46 7.55
C ARG A 138 26.12 17.41 7.82
N LYS A 139 26.08 16.91 9.05
CA LYS A 139 25.00 16.08 9.58
C LYS A 139 24.20 16.90 10.57
N LEU A 140 22.98 17.29 10.17
CA LEU A 140 22.06 18.08 10.99
C LEU A 140 21.28 17.13 11.90
N ARG A 141 21.23 17.41 13.20
CA ARG A 141 20.45 16.65 14.19
C ARG A 141 19.20 17.40 14.54
N PHE A 142 18.06 16.72 14.49
CA PHE A 142 16.75 17.21 14.88
C PHE A 142 16.12 16.31 15.95
N ARG A 143 15.28 16.89 16.80
CA ARG A 143 14.37 16.19 17.69
C ARG A 143 12.96 16.27 17.10
N HIS A 144 12.17 15.23 17.26
CA HIS A 144 10.77 15.28 16.89
C HIS A 144 10.03 16.19 17.86
N ALA A 145 9.23 17.16 17.36
CA ALA A 145 8.43 18.04 18.18
C ALA A 145 7.22 17.33 18.80
N ASP A 146 6.77 16.23 18.16
CA ASP A 146 5.57 15.46 18.49
C ASP A 146 5.85 14.17 19.31
N GLY A 147 7.08 13.96 19.81
CA GLY A 147 7.39 12.79 20.64
C GLY A 147 8.88 12.46 20.75
N PRO A 148 9.18 11.34 21.43
CA PRO A 148 10.55 10.89 21.61
C PRO A 148 11.11 10.33 20.30
N GLY A 149 11.89 11.13 19.59
CA GLY A 149 12.56 10.70 18.36
C GLY A 149 13.57 11.70 17.88
N LYS A 150 14.54 11.22 17.12
CA LYS A 150 15.56 12.02 16.48
C LYS A 150 15.61 11.72 14.99
N THR A 151 15.95 12.74 14.20
CA THR A 151 16.17 12.62 12.75
C THR A 151 17.48 13.28 12.39
N PHE A 152 18.26 12.62 11.54
CA PHE A 152 19.49 13.18 11.00
C PHE A 152 19.33 13.47 9.51
N ILE A 153 19.91 14.59 9.06
CA ILE A 153 19.88 15.03 7.67
C ILE A 153 21.29 15.37 7.25
N GLN A 154 21.77 14.73 6.20
CA GLN A 154 23.11 15.04 5.64
C GLN A 154 22.96 16.04 4.50
N VAL A 155 23.79 17.09 4.51
CA VAL A 155 23.81 18.15 3.52
C VAL A 155 25.24 18.43 3.08
N THR A 156 25.44 18.76 1.81
CA THR A 156 26.74 19.06 1.22
C THR A 156 26.80 20.53 0.80
N PRO A 157 27.98 21.16 0.75
CA PRO A 157 28.11 22.46 0.11
C PRO A 157 27.57 22.45 -1.32
N ALA A 158 26.93 23.54 -1.72
CA ALA A 158 26.40 23.66 -3.06
C ALA A 158 27.53 23.67 -4.11
N LYS A 159 27.29 23.00 -5.24
CA LYS A 159 28.31 22.83 -6.29
C LYS A 159 28.63 24.12 -7.06
N ASP A 160 27.79 25.15 -6.89
CA ASP A 160 27.96 26.47 -7.52
C ASP A 160 28.95 27.39 -6.79
N GLY A 161 29.53 26.90 -5.68
CA GLY A 161 30.46 27.66 -4.86
C GLY A 161 29.79 28.72 -3.97
N SER A 162 28.46 28.79 -3.94
CA SER A 162 27.73 29.68 -3.04
C SER A 162 27.76 29.14 -1.61
N PRO A 163 27.53 29.98 -0.59
CA PRO A 163 27.44 29.55 0.81
C PRO A 163 26.13 28.82 1.14
N ARG A 164 25.59 28.06 0.18
CA ARG A 164 24.35 27.30 0.24
C ARG A 164 24.65 25.83 0.39
N TRP A 165 23.63 25.04 0.72
CA TRP A 165 23.74 23.61 1.00
C TRP A 165 22.73 22.81 0.17
N GLU A 166 23.12 21.61 -0.21
CA GLU A 166 22.26 20.66 -0.95
C GLU A 166 21.96 19.43 -0.08
N PHE A 167 20.73 18.90 -0.18
CA PHE A 167 20.35 17.69 0.56
C PHE A 167 21.00 16.45 -0.02
N GLY A 168 21.47 15.56 0.87
CA GLY A 168 21.90 14.22 0.54
C GLY A 168 23.38 14.11 0.15
N ARG A 169 24.19 13.53 1.04
CA ARG A 169 25.62 13.26 0.81
C ARG A 169 25.86 12.36 -0.40
N ALA A 170 25.29 11.15 -0.37
CA ALA A 170 25.49 10.13 -1.41
C ALA A 170 24.90 10.56 -2.76
N SER A 171 23.75 11.25 -2.78
CA SER A 171 23.13 11.74 -4.02
C SER A 171 23.97 12.83 -4.70
N ASN A 172 24.81 13.53 -3.95
CA ASN A 172 25.71 14.55 -4.45
C ASN A 172 27.12 13.99 -4.78
N GLY A 173 27.32 12.69 -4.62
CA GLY A 173 28.57 12.00 -4.94
C GLY A 173 29.69 12.22 -3.92
N VAL A 174 29.36 12.66 -2.68
CA VAL A 174 30.33 12.83 -1.61
C VAL A 174 30.49 11.52 -0.84
N GLY A 175 31.75 11.06 -0.72
CA GLY A 175 32.10 9.85 0.02
C GLY A 175 31.89 9.99 1.52
N GLU A 176 31.99 8.88 2.24
CA GLU A 176 31.98 8.85 3.69
C GLU A 176 33.34 9.22 4.24
N ALA A 177 33.35 9.91 5.37
CA ALA A 177 34.57 10.27 6.10
C ALA A 177 34.37 9.99 7.60
N LEU A 178 35.48 9.80 8.31
CA LEU A 178 35.46 9.79 9.76
C LEU A 178 35.16 11.19 10.31
N TYR A 179 34.41 11.28 11.38
CA TYR A 179 34.20 12.52 12.11
C TYR A 179 35.53 12.97 12.71
N ASN A 180 35.83 14.27 12.72
CA ASN A 180 37.11 14.83 13.18
C ASN A 180 38.36 14.26 12.46
N LEU A 181 38.24 13.94 11.16
CA LEU A 181 39.30 13.31 10.37
C LEU A 181 40.65 14.02 10.45
N PRO A 182 40.79 15.35 10.43
CA PRO A 182 42.06 16.04 10.59
C PRO A 182 42.79 15.68 11.89
N GLU A 183 42.07 15.66 13.02
CA GLU A 183 42.60 15.31 14.34
C GLU A 183 43.00 13.84 14.41
N VAL A 184 42.21 12.94 13.82
CA VAL A 184 42.50 11.52 13.71
C VAL A 184 43.82 11.30 12.94
N LEU A 185 43.96 11.94 11.78
CA LEU A 185 45.20 11.85 10.98
C LEU A 185 46.42 12.47 11.68
N ALA A 186 46.23 13.52 12.45
CA ALA A 186 47.28 14.11 13.24
C ALA A 186 47.75 13.16 14.36
N ALA A 187 46.80 12.55 15.09
CA ALA A 187 47.10 11.54 16.09
C ALA A 187 47.79 10.32 15.50
N ALA A 188 47.32 9.80 14.36
CA ALA A 188 47.93 8.66 13.68
C ALA A 188 49.38 8.95 13.21
N ARG A 189 49.64 10.13 12.68
CA ARG A 189 51.00 10.55 12.29
C ARG A 189 51.95 10.69 13.49
N ALA A 190 51.40 11.07 14.63
CA ALA A 190 52.18 11.22 15.87
C ALA A 190 52.36 9.88 16.62
N GLY A 191 51.84 8.77 16.11
CA GLY A 191 51.86 7.49 16.80
C GLY A 191 50.99 7.50 18.07
N GLY A 192 49.98 8.37 18.12
CA GLY A 192 49.07 8.49 19.26
C GLY A 192 47.95 7.43 19.26
N GLU A 193 47.16 7.42 20.34
CA GLU A 193 45.96 6.60 20.47
C GLU A 193 44.74 7.38 19.92
N VAL A 194 43.83 6.65 19.23
CA VAL A 194 42.55 7.20 18.74
C VAL A 194 41.40 6.40 19.35
N TRP A 195 40.38 7.09 19.76
CA TRP A 195 39.17 6.51 20.35
C TRP A 195 38.03 6.53 19.34
N ILE A 196 37.35 5.40 19.17
CA ILE A 196 36.16 5.28 18.31
C ILE A 196 34.95 5.03 19.20
N VAL A 197 33.90 5.83 19.01
CA VAL A 197 32.62 5.76 19.69
C VAL A 197 31.48 5.68 18.70
N GLU A 198 30.23 5.34 19.11
CA GLU A 198 29.13 5.11 18.19
C GLU A 198 28.59 6.40 17.55
N GLY A 199 28.62 7.53 18.25
CA GLY A 199 27.98 8.76 17.79
C GLY A 199 28.86 10.02 17.90
N GLU A 200 28.49 11.05 17.12
CA GLU A 200 29.21 12.34 17.10
C GLU A 200 29.19 13.06 18.47
N LYS A 201 28.07 12.93 19.21
CA LYS A 201 27.93 13.49 20.57
C LYS A 201 28.99 12.89 21.52
N ASP A 202 29.21 11.59 21.40
CA ASP A 202 30.15 10.87 22.25
C ASP A 202 31.59 11.15 21.83
N ALA A 203 31.84 11.31 20.53
CA ALA A 203 33.13 11.76 20.02
C ALA A 203 33.47 13.17 20.52
N ASP A 204 32.50 14.09 20.57
CA ASP A 204 32.71 15.44 21.13
C ASP A 204 32.92 15.39 22.66
N THR A 205 32.25 14.48 23.36
CA THR A 205 32.53 14.25 24.80
C THR A 205 33.94 13.75 25.01
N ALA A 206 34.38 12.74 24.23
CA ALA A 206 35.75 12.23 24.32
C ALA A 206 36.80 13.33 24.01
N ARG A 207 36.52 14.19 23.04
CA ARG A 207 37.36 15.35 22.73
C ARG A 207 37.40 16.38 23.88
N ALA A 208 36.26 16.59 24.56
CA ALA A 208 36.22 17.46 25.75
C ALA A 208 37.06 16.87 26.90
N LEU A 209 37.26 15.55 26.95
CA LEU A 209 38.18 14.88 27.84
C LEU A 209 39.66 14.97 27.37
N GLY A 210 39.93 15.60 26.20
CA GLY A 210 41.27 15.72 25.65
C GLY A 210 41.76 14.50 24.90
N LEU A 211 40.86 13.61 24.42
CA LEU A 211 41.16 12.42 23.63
C LEU A 211 40.99 12.69 22.14
N ALA A 212 41.86 12.11 21.29
CA ALA A 212 41.59 12.10 19.84
C ALA A 212 40.49 11.08 19.55
N ALA A 213 39.30 11.57 19.13
CA ALA A 213 38.14 10.73 19.05
C ALA A 213 37.36 10.93 17.73
N THR A 214 36.75 9.82 17.27
CA THR A 214 36.02 9.77 16.01
C THR A 214 34.83 8.81 16.05
N THR A 215 34.00 8.90 15.00
CA THR A 215 32.90 7.98 14.66
C THR A 215 32.67 7.98 13.15
N ASN A 216 31.91 7.01 12.62
CA ASN A 216 31.40 7.04 11.25
C ASN A 216 30.04 7.75 11.16
N ALA A 217 29.69 8.25 9.95
CA ALA A 217 28.55 9.15 9.78
C ALA A 217 27.19 8.48 9.99
N ASP A 218 27.04 7.21 9.66
CA ASP A 218 25.74 6.52 9.60
C ASP A 218 25.46 5.67 10.85
N GLY A 219 26.36 5.67 11.86
CA GLY A 219 26.17 5.02 13.16
C GLY A 219 26.37 3.50 13.13
N ALA A 220 25.84 2.82 14.16
CA ALA A 220 26.02 1.38 14.33
C ALA A 220 25.51 0.57 13.13
N GLY A 221 26.27 -0.47 12.77
CA GLY A 221 25.96 -1.37 11.66
C GLY A 221 26.29 -0.83 10.27
N HIS A 222 26.85 0.38 10.16
CA HIS A 222 27.21 1.02 8.89
C HIS A 222 28.72 1.30 8.77
N TRP A 223 29.55 0.60 9.52
CA TRP A 223 31.01 0.71 9.39
C TRP A 223 31.46 0.21 8.02
N ARG A 224 32.37 0.94 7.41
CA ARG A 224 33.04 0.56 6.16
C ARG A 224 34.51 0.29 6.42
N PRO A 225 35.02 -0.90 6.07
CA PRO A 225 36.42 -1.28 6.35
C PRO A 225 37.45 -0.28 5.80
N GLU A 226 37.11 0.44 4.73
CA GLU A 226 38.00 1.44 4.11
C GLU A 226 38.30 2.61 5.06
N LEU A 227 37.41 2.91 6.00
CA LEU A 227 37.57 3.98 6.97
C LEU A 227 38.75 3.68 7.93
N ALA A 228 39.00 2.42 8.24
CA ALA A 228 40.13 2.01 9.08
C ALA A 228 41.51 2.41 8.48
N GLY A 229 41.58 2.66 7.18
CA GLY A 229 42.82 3.15 6.54
C GLY A 229 43.32 4.47 7.10
N ALA A 230 42.46 5.34 7.60
CA ALA A 230 42.81 6.63 8.22
C ALA A 230 43.49 6.47 9.60
N LEU A 231 43.41 5.30 10.21
CA LEU A 231 43.96 4.97 11.53
C LEU A 231 45.34 4.30 11.46
N ARG A 232 45.92 4.15 10.27
CA ARG A 232 47.27 3.60 10.09
C ARG A 232 48.32 4.53 10.74
N GLY A 233 49.15 3.95 11.58
CA GLY A 233 50.18 4.67 12.32
C GLY A 233 49.76 4.99 13.77
N CYS A 234 48.51 4.76 14.18
CA CYS A 234 48.13 4.84 15.60
C CYS A 234 48.87 3.78 16.41
N SER A 235 49.31 4.15 17.61
CA SER A 235 49.87 3.17 18.57
C SER A 235 48.85 2.16 19.02
N ARG A 236 47.57 2.58 19.11
CA ARG A 236 46.41 1.79 19.48
C ARG A 236 45.11 2.50 19.08
N VAL A 237 44.09 1.75 18.78
CA VAL A 237 42.71 2.25 18.64
C VAL A 237 41.85 1.65 19.75
N THR A 238 41.21 2.50 20.53
CA THR A 238 40.26 2.07 21.58
C THR A 238 38.85 2.28 21.09
N VAL A 239 38.06 1.20 21.04
CA VAL A 239 36.65 1.21 20.59
C VAL A 239 35.75 1.08 21.80
N ILE A 240 34.86 2.07 22.03
CA ILE A 240 33.81 2.01 23.04
C ILE A 240 32.53 1.61 22.37
N ALA A 241 32.03 0.44 22.71
CA ALA A 241 30.73 -0.05 22.27
C ALA A 241 29.61 0.53 23.15
N ASP A 242 28.51 0.98 22.56
CA ASP A 242 27.31 1.31 23.30
C ASP A 242 26.82 0.11 24.10
N GLY A 243 26.37 0.34 25.32
CA GLY A 243 25.82 -0.68 26.23
C GLY A 243 24.42 -1.14 25.81
N ASP A 244 24.29 -1.63 24.58
CA ASP A 244 23.02 -2.14 24.08
C ASP A 244 22.65 -3.45 24.79
N PRO A 245 21.36 -3.66 25.10
CA PRO A 245 20.90 -4.85 25.78
C PRO A 245 21.14 -6.12 24.95
N ASP A 246 21.31 -7.25 25.64
CA ASP A 246 21.29 -8.56 24.99
C ASP A 246 19.89 -8.90 24.43
N GLU A 247 19.77 -10.04 23.80
CA GLU A 247 18.53 -10.49 23.17
C GLU A 247 17.37 -10.58 24.18
N GLU A 248 17.63 -11.16 25.37
CA GLU A 248 16.60 -11.31 26.41
C GLU A 248 16.14 -9.94 26.93
N GLU A 249 17.05 -9.06 27.21
CA GLU A 249 16.72 -7.74 27.71
C GLU A 249 16.13 -6.82 26.62
N ALA A 250 16.63 -6.89 25.40
CA ALA A 250 16.07 -6.16 24.27
C ALA A 250 14.62 -6.59 24.00
N LYS A 251 14.35 -7.90 23.93
CA LYS A 251 13.00 -8.45 23.80
C LYS A 251 12.11 -8.18 25.01
N ARG A 252 12.69 -8.07 26.19
CA ARG A 252 11.97 -7.69 27.42
C ARG A 252 11.55 -6.21 27.39
N ARG A 253 12.40 -5.33 26.85
CA ARG A 253 12.11 -3.89 26.68
C ARG A 253 11.13 -3.64 25.55
N ASP A 254 11.33 -4.31 24.41
CA ASP A 254 10.44 -4.29 23.26
C ASP A 254 10.34 -5.72 22.67
N PRO A 255 9.21 -6.40 22.85
CA PRO A 255 9.00 -7.75 22.31
C PRO A 255 9.14 -7.84 20.79
N LYS A 256 9.12 -6.68 20.11
CA LYS A 256 9.37 -6.57 18.65
C LYS A 256 10.81 -6.21 18.32
N ALA A 257 11.67 -6.08 19.34
CA ALA A 257 13.08 -5.83 19.09
C ALA A 257 13.66 -6.97 18.25
N ARG A 258 14.27 -6.60 17.13
CA ARG A 258 14.90 -7.54 16.20
C ARG A 258 16.41 -7.40 16.18
N GLU A 259 16.88 -6.41 16.84
CA GLU A 259 18.27 -6.04 16.91
C GLU A 259 18.63 -5.80 18.37
N TRP A 260 19.67 -6.44 18.80
CA TRP A 260 20.25 -6.36 20.13
C TRP A 260 21.76 -6.35 19.98
N GLN A 261 22.44 -5.81 20.98
CA GLN A 261 23.91 -5.71 20.98
C GLN A 261 24.46 -5.04 19.71
N GLN A 262 23.75 -4.04 19.16
CA GLN A 262 24.18 -3.37 17.93
C GLN A 262 25.49 -2.63 18.11
N GLY A 263 25.67 -1.93 19.23
CA GLY A 263 26.92 -1.27 19.59
C GLY A 263 28.06 -2.26 19.69
N GLN A 264 27.87 -3.41 20.34
CA GLN A 264 28.91 -4.45 20.47
C GLN A 264 29.26 -5.09 19.12
N ARG A 265 28.26 -5.35 18.24
CA ARG A 265 28.51 -5.84 16.87
C ARG A 265 29.24 -4.82 16.04
N HIS A 266 28.84 -3.57 16.12
CA HIS A 266 29.51 -2.46 15.44
C HIS A 266 30.95 -2.32 15.88
N ALA A 267 31.23 -2.38 17.17
CA ALA A 267 32.59 -2.40 17.68
C ALA A 267 33.41 -3.59 17.16
N THR A 268 32.78 -4.76 17.05
CA THR A 268 33.43 -5.95 16.47
C THR A 268 33.76 -5.76 15.00
N ASP A 269 32.85 -5.20 14.17
CA ASP A 269 33.10 -4.91 12.75
C ASP A 269 34.28 -3.92 12.60
N ILE A 270 34.41 -2.95 13.51
CA ILE A 270 35.53 -2.01 13.56
C ILE A 270 36.82 -2.76 13.89
N CYS A 271 36.81 -3.57 14.96
CA CYS A 271 37.98 -4.35 15.39
C CYS A 271 38.46 -5.32 14.33
N ASP A 272 37.59 -6.04 13.66
CA ASP A 272 37.92 -6.93 12.55
C ASP A 272 38.61 -6.16 11.40
N SER A 273 38.19 -4.93 11.11
CA SER A 273 38.79 -4.06 10.09
C SER A 273 40.16 -3.56 10.53
N LEU A 274 40.38 -3.26 11.81
CA LEU A 274 41.66 -2.85 12.36
C LEU A 274 42.65 -4.01 12.38
N GLU A 275 42.20 -5.19 12.79
CA GLU A 275 42.99 -6.43 12.80
C GLU A 275 43.47 -6.80 11.40
N ALA A 276 42.61 -6.72 10.37
CA ALA A 276 42.92 -6.94 8.98
C ALA A 276 44.02 -5.99 8.46
N LEU A 277 44.19 -4.82 9.06
CA LEU A 277 45.22 -3.84 8.71
C LEU A 277 46.44 -3.89 9.63
N GLY A 278 46.45 -4.78 10.64
CA GLY A 278 47.53 -4.89 11.62
C GLY A 278 47.64 -3.70 12.56
N ILE A 279 46.56 -2.99 12.81
CA ILE A 279 46.49 -1.83 13.70
C ILE A 279 46.17 -2.36 15.11
N PRO A 280 46.98 -2.07 16.14
CA PRO A 280 46.70 -2.47 17.50
C PRO A 280 45.39 -1.87 17.98
N TRP A 281 44.53 -2.70 18.59
CA TRP A 281 43.22 -2.25 19.07
C TRP A 281 42.86 -2.88 20.41
N ARG A 282 41.90 -2.23 21.11
CA ARG A 282 41.11 -2.81 22.19
C ARG A 282 39.67 -2.33 22.08
N ALA A 283 38.71 -3.09 22.64
CA ALA A 283 37.32 -2.68 22.70
C ALA A 283 36.75 -2.99 24.08
N LEU A 284 35.78 -2.15 24.52
CA LEU A 284 35.13 -2.28 25.80
C LEU A 284 33.68 -1.74 25.76
N THR A 285 32.88 -2.20 26.70
CA THR A 285 31.66 -1.51 27.12
C THR A 285 31.93 -0.81 28.46
N LEU A 286 31.32 0.36 28.65
CA LEU A 286 31.51 1.12 29.88
C LEU A 286 30.80 0.44 31.07
N PRO A 287 31.43 0.42 32.24
CA PRO A 287 30.77 -0.08 33.43
C PRO A 287 29.67 0.87 33.91
N PRO A 288 28.76 0.41 34.80
CA PRO A 288 27.80 1.27 35.47
C PRO A 288 28.51 2.42 36.20
N ALA A 289 27.96 3.64 36.09
CA ALA A 289 28.41 4.80 36.89
C ALA A 289 27.25 5.33 37.76
N ALA A 290 27.58 5.87 38.92
CA ALA A 290 26.58 6.35 39.87
C ALA A 290 25.42 5.36 40.16
N GLY A 291 25.67 4.05 40.07
CA GLY A 291 24.70 3.00 40.37
C GLY A 291 23.74 2.58 39.23
N TYR A 292 23.89 3.13 38.03
CA TYR A 292 23.09 2.70 36.87
C TYR A 292 23.92 2.38 35.64
N ALA A 293 23.38 1.47 34.81
CA ALA A 293 23.99 1.15 33.54
C ALA A 293 23.96 2.37 32.59
N CYS A 294 25.12 2.73 32.07
CA CYS A 294 25.25 3.81 31.09
C CYS A 294 25.24 3.20 29.69
N LYS A 295 24.48 3.84 28.77
CA LYS A 295 24.40 3.37 27.41
C LYS A 295 25.62 3.80 26.59
N ASP A 296 25.97 5.08 26.70
CA ASP A 296 27.01 5.73 25.88
C ASP A 296 28.04 6.46 26.73
N LEU A 297 29.13 6.92 26.09
CA LEU A 297 30.21 7.64 26.78
C LEU A 297 29.75 8.94 27.46
N THR A 298 28.79 9.62 26.82
CA THR A 298 28.30 10.89 27.39
C THR A 298 27.48 10.64 28.67
N GLU A 299 26.64 9.58 28.66
CA GLU A 299 25.90 9.19 29.86
C GLU A 299 26.85 8.79 30.98
N TRP A 300 27.87 7.97 30.68
CA TRP A 300 28.86 7.57 31.64
C TRP A 300 29.62 8.78 32.23
N ALA A 301 30.15 9.65 31.38
CA ALA A 301 30.90 10.82 31.81
C ALA A 301 30.06 11.79 32.67
N THR A 302 28.77 11.95 32.29
CA THR A 302 27.84 12.79 33.04
C THR A 302 27.48 12.18 34.40
N ALA A 303 27.33 10.87 34.48
CA ALA A 303 27.05 10.16 35.71
C ALA A 303 28.26 10.16 36.67
N GLU A 304 29.45 9.88 36.15
CA GLU A 304 30.70 9.86 36.93
C GLU A 304 31.04 11.25 37.49
N ALA A 305 30.77 12.31 36.68
CA ALA A 305 30.95 13.68 37.12
C ALA A 305 29.84 14.21 38.03
N ALA A 306 28.77 13.50 38.22
CA ALA A 306 27.53 14.01 38.85
C ALA A 306 27.03 15.30 38.21
N GLY A 307 27.28 15.49 36.88
CA GLY A 307 26.95 16.70 36.13
C GLY A 307 27.64 16.75 34.76
N PRO A 308 27.60 17.90 34.06
CA PRO A 308 28.22 18.04 32.75
C PRO A 308 29.76 17.90 32.81
N VAL A 309 30.35 17.48 31.71
CA VAL A 309 31.80 17.54 31.52
C VAL A 309 32.21 18.99 31.43
N THR A 310 33.17 19.39 32.28
CA THR A 310 33.73 20.75 32.32
C THR A 310 35.25 20.68 32.22
N PRO A 311 35.94 21.77 31.87
CA PRO A 311 37.40 21.79 31.84
C PRO A 311 38.06 21.37 33.17
N GLU A 312 37.38 21.59 34.29
CA GLU A 312 37.87 21.31 35.65
C GLU A 312 37.80 19.81 35.98
N ASN A 313 36.80 19.09 35.49
CA ASN A 313 36.64 17.65 35.74
C ASN A 313 37.14 16.74 34.62
N ALA A 314 37.45 17.33 33.45
CA ALA A 314 37.84 16.58 32.27
C ALA A 314 39.06 15.68 32.47
N ALA A 315 40.11 16.20 33.12
CA ALA A 315 41.34 15.45 33.39
C ALA A 315 41.10 14.25 34.29
N ALA A 316 40.29 14.38 35.33
CA ALA A 316 39.95 13.28 36.24
C ALA A 316 39.08 12.22 35.57
N LEU A 317 38.09 12.61 34.75
CA LEU A 317 37.26 11.73 33.97
C LEU A 317 38.07 10.99 32.92
N ARG A 318 39.00 11.67 32.27
CA ARG A 318 39.93 11.05 31.32
C ARG A 318 40.75 9.95 31.97
N ALA A 319 41.42 10.27 33.08
CA ALA A 319 42.25 9.30 33.81
C ALA A 319 41.42 8.07 34.22
N ARG A 320 40.20 8.28 34.71
CA ARG A 320 39.28 7.19 35.06
C ARG A 320 38.87 6.35 33.86
N LEU A 321 38.61 6.98 32.69
CA LEU A 321 38.27 6.27 31.47
C LEU A 321 39.45 5.45 30.93
N GLU A 322 40.67 6.00 30.99
CA GLU A 322 41.91 5.29 30.62
C GLU A 322 42.17 4.10 31.55
N GLU A 323 41.93 4.24 32.84
CA GLU A 323 42.03 3.12 33.83
C GLU A 323 41.02 1.99 33.49
N ILE A 324 39.76 2.33 33.20
CA ILE A 324 38.74 1.39 32.77
C ILE A 324 39.16 0.66 31.50
N ALA A 325 39.68 1.38 30.52
CA ALA A 325 40.10 0.83 29.26
C ALA A 325 41.34 -0.07 29.36
N ASP A 326 42.27 0.26 30.26
CA ASP A 326 43.45 -0.57 30.55
C ASP A 326 43.11 -1.84 31.35
N ALA A 327 42.08 -1.78 32.20
CA ALA A 327 41.56 -2.92 32.98
C ALA A 327 40.56 -3.78 32.17
N ALA A 328 40.16 -3.36 30.95
CA ALA A 328 39.16 -4.08 30.17
C ALA A 328 39.66 -5.49 29.79
N PRO A 329 38.81 -6.52 29.95
CA PRO A 329 39.13 -7.86 29.52
C PRO A 329 39.21 -7.92 27.96
N PRO A 330 39.87 -8.98 27.40
CA PRO A 330 39.85 -9.20 25.98
C PRO A 330 38.42 -9.17 25.41
N TRP A 331 38.27 -8.45 24.29
CA TRP A 331 36.96 -8.30 23.65
C TRP A 331 36.45 -9.64 23.12
N PRO A 332 35.26 -10.09 23.52
CA PRO A 332 34.73 -11.39 23.10
C PRO A 332 34.08 -11.29 21.71
N ALA A 333 34.86 -10.98 20.69
CA ALA A 333 34.40 -10.75 19.33
C ALA A 333 33.50 -11.87 18.79
N ASP A 334 33.83 -13.13 19.11
CA ASP A 334 33.07 -14.29 18.63
C ASP A 334 31.61 -14.33 19.11
N LEU A 335 31.30 -13.72 20.25
CA LEU A 335 29.95 -13.60 20.75
C LEU A 335 29.11 -12.60 19.93
N TYR A 336 29.75 -11.65 19.27
CA TYR A 336 29.09 -10.55 18.58
C TYR A 336 29.18 -10.67 17.05
N ARG A 337 30.02 -11.54 16.51
CA ARG A 337 30.09 -11.82 15.07
C ARG A 337 28.78 -12.42 14.62
N ARG A 338 28.24 -11.90 13.50
CA ARG A 338 27.08 -12.54 12.86
C ARG A 338 27.52 -13.91 12.35
N PRO A 339 26.73 -14.99 12.58
CA PRO A 339 27.03 -16.28 11.99
C PRO A 339 27.14 -16.10 10.49
N LEU A 340 28.25 -16.54 9.92
CA LEU A 340 28.45 -16.59 8.48
C LEU A 340 27.29 -17.39 7.91
N ARG A 341 26.46 -16.78 7.05
CA ARG A 341 25.56 -17.54 6.20
C ARG A 341 26.44 -18.50 5.42
N GLU A 342 26.27 -19.80 5.64
CA GLU A 342 26.82 -20.80 4.74
C GLU A 342 26.38 -20.42 3.33
N GLU A 343 27.31 -19.90 2.55
CA GLU A 343 27.15 -19.77 1.12
C GLU A 343 27.02 -21.17 0.58
N SER A 344 25.78 -21.61 0.34
CA SER A 344 25.55 -22.75 -0.51
C SER A 344 26.20 -22.42 -1.84
N SER A 345 27.32 -23.08 -2.10
CA SER A 345 28.04 -23.05 -3.37
C SER A 345 27.15 -23.68 -4.45
N ALA A 346 26.22 -22.89 -4.98
CA ALA A 346 25.59 -23.12 -6.26
C ALA A 346 26.01 -21.96 -7.15
N SER A 347 27.06 -22.20 -7.92
CA SER A 347 27.57 -21.37 -8.98
C SER A 347 26.41 -20.88 -9.86
N ARG A 348 26.15 -19.57 -9.86
CA ARG A 348 25.36 -18.91 -10.90
C ARG A 348 26.21 -18.95 -12.18
N PRO A 349 25.67 -19.43 -13.29
CA PRO A 349 26.36 -19.30 -14.56
C PRO A 349 26.39 -17.83 -14.99
N ASP A 350 27.55 -17.36 -15.35
CA ASP A 350 27.82 -16.06 -15.93
C ASP A 350 26.96 -15.81 -17.16
N LYS A 351 26.39 -14.62 -17.20
CA LYS A 351 25.63 -14.10 -18.32
C LYS A 351 26.62 -13.64 -19.41
N PRO A 352 26.62 -14.24 -20.60
CA PRO A 352 27.50 -13.77 -21.66
C PRO A 352 26.99 -12.47 -22.27
N PRO A 353 27.88 -11.63 -22.84
CA PRO A 353 27.50 -10.35 -23.42
C PRO A 353 26.77 -10.53 -24.75
N ALA A 354 25.83 -9.64 -25.01
CA ALA A 354 25.07 -9.56 -26.24
C ALA A 354 25.96 -9.36 -27.45
N ARG A 355 25.90 -10.27 -28.40
CA ARG A 355 26.34 -10.05 -29.77
C ARG A 355 25.19 -10.16 -30.75
N ASN A 356 25.15 -9.17 -31.60
CA ASN A 356 24.26 -9.01 -32.74
C ASN A 356 24.47 -10.05 -33.83
N ALA A 357 23.35 -10.26 -34.53
CA ALA A 357 23.19 -10.53 -35.97
C ALA A 357 23.27 -11.96 -36.48
N GLY A 358 22.16 -12.43 -36.95
CA GLY A 358 22.02 -12.87 -38.31
C GLY A 358 22.14 -14.33 -38.64
N THR A 359 21.06 -14.76 -39.21
CA THR A 359 20.88 -15.79 -40.26
C THR A 359 20.34 -17.18 -39.91
N LYS A 360 19.28 -17.43 -40.61
CA LYS A 360 18.51 -18.64 -40.87
C LYS A 360 19.32 -19.92 -41.06
N ARG A 361 18.80 -21.05 -40.55
CA ARG A 361 18.42 -22.20 -41.39
C ARG A 361 17.95 -23.43 -40.58
N ARG A 362 16.78 -23.91 -40.99
CA ARG A 362 16.23 -25.27 -41.15
C ARG A 362 16.58 -26.38 -40.15
N GLN A 363 15.45 -26.99 -39.69
CA GLN A 363 15.30 -28.39 -39.29
C GLN A 363 15.81 -29.40 -40.34
N PRO A 364 16.06 -30.70 -40.03
CA PRO A 364 14.95 -31.61 -39.76
C PRO A 364 15.28 -32.79 -38.77
N ASP A 365 14.17 -33.30 -38.19
CA ASP A 365 13.78 -34.70 -37.98
C ASP A 365 14.73 -35.76 -37.38
N GLY A 366 14.20 -36.54 -36.44
CA GLY A 366 14.61 -37.90 -36.17
C GLY A 366 14.46 -38.34 -34.71
N ALA A 367 13.32 -38.86 -34.33
CA ALA A 367 13.20 -39.91 -33.29
C ALA A 367 13.75 -41.22 -33.86
N PRO A 368 13.87 -42.37 -33.16
CA PRO A 368 13.16 -42.84 -31.99
C PRO A 368 13.95 -43.77 -30.99
N ASP A 369 13.22 -44.23 -30.00
CA ASP A 369 13.26 -45.53 -29.28
C ASP A 369 14.37 -45.80 -28.27
N ALA A 370 14.01 -46.08 -27.10
CA ALA A 370 13.36 -47.20 -26.37
C ALA A 370 14.27 -47.94 -25.40
N LEU A 371 13.70 -48.42 -24.32
CA LEU A 371 14.03 -49.58 -23.46
C LEU A 371 15.20 -49.39 -22.48
N ASP A 372 15.22 -49.79 -21.29
CA ASP A 372 14.43 -50.79 -20.50
C ASP A 372 14.90 -50.78 -19.03
N LYS A 373 13.98 -51.04 -18.14
CA LYS A 373 13.91 -51.96 -17.01
C LYS A 373 14.92 -51.98 -15.84
N ASN A 374 14.23 -52.11 -14.75
CA ASN A 374 14.46 -53.05 -13.61
C ASN A 374 15.30 -52.46 -12.43
N ALA A 375 15.00 -52.72 -11.22
CA ALA A 375 14.01 -53.52 -10.51
C ALA A 375 14.19 -53.37 -9.01
N ALA A 376 13.12 -53.44 -8.33
CA ALA A 376 12.89 -54.28 -7.14
C ALA A 376 13.48 -53.82 -5.78
N GLY A 377 12.69 -53.67 -4.82
CA GLY A 377 12.29 -54.56 -3.71
C GLY A 377 12.34 -53.77 -2.42
N GLY A 378 11.50 -53.84 -1.46
CA GLY A 378 10.57 -54.82 -0.99
C GLY A 378 9.91 -54.24 0.28
N MET A 379 8.65 -54.49 0.39
CA MET A 379 7.84 -54.47 1.62
C MET A 379 8.26 -55.65 2.56
N PRO A 380 7.64 -55.93 3.71
CA PRO A 380 6.38 -55.44 4.29
C PRO A 380 6.22 -55.49 5.85
N LEU A 381 5.00 -55.22 6.28
CA LEU A 381 4.23 -55.81 7.42
C LEU A 381 4.43 -55.16 8.81
N SER A 382 3.47 -54.87 9.63
CA SER A 382 2.17 -55.51 9.89
C SER A 382 1.34 -54.68 10.89
N SER A 383 0.01 -54.66 10.65
CA SER A 383 -1.00 -54.42 11.70
C SER A 383 -1.21 -55.71 12.54
N PRO A 384 -1.92 -55.73 13.71
CA PRO A 384 -3.38 -55.80 13.66
C PRO A 384 -4.18 -55.33 14.88
N GLY A 385 -5.46 -55.17 14.67
CA GLY A 385 -6.58 -55.53 15.50
C GLY A 385 -7.14 -54.39 16.36
N GLY A 386 -8.34 -53.95 16.25
CA GLY A 386 -9.63 -54.52 16.02
C GLY A 386 -10.40 -54.57 17.32
N VAL A 387 -11.57 -53.86 17.39
CA VAL A 387 -12.88 -54.35 17.86
C VAL A 387 -13.79 -53.15 18.18
N SER A 388 -14.85 -52.97 17.45
CA SER A 388 -16.16 -52.37 17.87
C SER A 388 -17.00 -53.56 18.42
N PRO A 389 -18.15 -53.40 19.07
CA PRO A 389 -19.28 -52.53 18.73
C PRO A 389 -20.19 -52.08 19.88
N GLY A 390 -21.17 -51.26 19.56
CA GLY A 390 -22.48 -51.49 20.15
C GLY A 390 -23.25 -50.27 20.69
N ALA A 391 -24.22 -49.87 19.91
CA ALA A 391 -25.63 -49.65 20.18
C ALA A 391 -26.13 -48.36 20.85
N SER A 392 -26.86 -47.57 20.07
CA SER A 392 -27.99 -46.71 20.51
C SER A 392 -29.08 -47.50 21.19
N PRO A 393 -30.00 -46.87 21.99
CA PRO A 393 -31.17 -46.29 21.32
C PRO A 393 -31.85 -45.06 22.02
N ALA A 394 -32.59 -44.36 21.13
CA ALA A 394 -33.94 -43.81 21.30
C ALA A 394 -34.26 -42.62 22.18
N THR A 395 -34.76 -41.61 21.49
CA THR A 395 -35.67 -40.53 21.93
C THR A 395 -36.85 -40.92 22.79
N PRO A 396 -37.53 -40.00 23.47
CA PRO A 396 -38.50 -39.13 22.83
C PRO A 396 -38.69 -37.72 23.41
N ASN A 397 -39.03 -36.84 22.50
CA ASN A 397 -39.95 -35.75 22.41
C ASN A 397 -40.73 -35.31 23.67
N THR A 398 -40.78 -34.00 23.95
CA THR A 398 -41.95 -33.13 23.98
C THR A 398 -41.63 -31.74 24.49
N GLY A 399 -42.03 -30.74 23.69
CA GLY A 399 -42.93 -29.68 24.14
C GLY A 399 -42.39 -28.45 24.82
N GLY A 400 -42.29 -27.34 24.09
CA GLY A 400 -43.02 -26.16 24.51
C GLY A 400 -42.23 -25.00 25.15
N THR A 401 -42.40 -23.87 24.48
CA THR A 401 -42.48 -22.49 24.99
C THR A 401 -41.20 -21.69 25.24
N GLU A 402 -41.15 -20.63 24.44
CA GLU A 402 -40.57 -19.30 24.64
C GLU A 402 -39.96 -18.98 26.02
N ASN A 403 -38.73 -18.49 26.05
CA ASN A 403 -38.49 -17.24 26.76
C ASN A 403 -37.21 -16.52 26.28
N VAL A 404 -37.34 -15.21 26.20
CA VAL A 404 -36.38 -14.20 25.90
C VAL A 404 -35.41 -14.04 27.10
N GLY A 405 -34.10 -13.94 26.79
CA GLY A 405 -33.16 -13.25 27.66
C GLY A 405 -32.61 -14.06 28.82
N GLY A 406 -31.34 -14.46 28.71
CA GLY A 406 -30.62 -14.96 29.85
C GLY A 406 -29.16 -15.23 29.44
N ALA A 407 -28.23 -14.41 29.90
CA ALA A 407 -26.84 -14.77 29.94
C ALA A 407 -26.72 -16.15 30.60
N GLY A 408 -26.36 -17.17 29.79
CA GLY A 408 -26.13 -18.52 30.30
C GLY A 408 -25.07 -18.47 31.40
N ALA A 409 -25.39 -19.02 32.55
CA ALA A 409 -24.44 -19.26 33.61
C ALA A 409 -23.28 -20.09 33.04
N GLU A 410 -22.08 -19.52 32.98
CA GLU A 410 -20.86 -20.30 32.76
C GLU A 410 -20.76 -21.34 33.87
N GLU A 411 -20.88 -22.61 33.51
CA GLU A 411 -20.59 -23.70 34.39
C GLU A 411 -19.20 -23.55 35.01
N ASP A 412 -18.98 -23.89 36.27
CA ASP A 412 -17.73 -23.77 37.03
C ASP A 412 -16.60 -24.71 36.53
N GLY A 413 -16.46 -24.82 35.21
CA GLY A 413 -15.50 -25.70 34.55
C GLY A 413 -14.13 -25.05 34.32
N PRO A 414 -13.09 -25.86 33.98
CA PRO A 414 -11.71 -25.39 33.73
C PRO A 414 -11.53 -24.36 32.61
N ALA A 415 -12.55 -24.17 31.75
CA ALA A 415 -12.58 -23.16 30.67
C ALA A 415 -13.29 -21.87 31.10
N SER A 416 -13.88 -21.80 32.29
CA SER A 416 -14.60 -20.64 32.77
C SER A 416 -13.66 -19.49 33.17
N VAL A 417 -14.18 -18.26 33.05
CA VAL A 417 -13.44 -17.05 33.48
C VAL A 417 -13.20 -17.07 35.02
N ALA A 418 -14.14 -17.63 35.77
CA ALA A 418 -14.02 -17.76 37.21
C ALA A 418 -12.83 -18.65 37.58
N TYR A 419 -12.68 -19.79 36.91
CA TYR A 419 -11.51 -20.67 37.08
C TYR A 419 -10.20 -19.94 36.75
N LEU A 420 -10.09 -19.23 35.63
CA LEU A 420 -8.89 -18.46 35.31
C LEU A 420 -8.53 -17.47 36.41
N ARG A 421 -9.50 -16.68 36.87
CA ARG A 421 -9.25 -15.69 37.95
C ARG A 421 -8.78 -16.32 39.25
N ALA A 422 -9.37 -17.45 39.64
CA ALA A 422 -8.94 -18.18 40.81
C ALA A 422 -7.48 -18.68 40.68
N ARG A 423 -7.09 -19.19 39.51
CA ARG A 423 -5.71 -19.63 39.21
C ARG A 423 -4.71 -18.47 39.22
N LEU A 424 -5.10 -17.32 38.65
CA LEU A 424 -4.27 -16.10 38.67
C LEU A 424 -4.07 -15.61 40.13
N ILE A 425 -5.11 -15.60 40.95
CA ILE A 425 -5.01 -15.23 42.37
C ILE A 425 -4.06 -16.20 43.08
N ALA A 426 -4.19 -17.51 42.87
CA ALA A 426 -3.31 -18.50 43.47
C ALA A 426 -1.84 -18.27 43.08
N ALA A 427 -1.54 -18.02 41.80
CA ALA A 427 -0.20 -17.71 41.32
C ALA A 427 0.37 -16.39 41.91
N MET A 428 -0.48 -15.39 42.13
CA MET A 428 -0.07 -14.11 42.73
C MET A 428 0.24 -14.23 44.22
N THR A 429 -0.50 -15.10 44.95
CA THR A 429 -0.43 -15.22 46.40
C THR A 429 0.52 -16.30 46.89
N ASP A 430 1.14 -17.05 45.99
CA ASP A 430 2.16 -18.04 46.30
C ASP A 430 3.33 -17.38 47.06
N LYS A 431 3.51 -17.77 48.34
CA LYS A 431 4.49 -17.14 49.23
C LYS A 431 5.92 -17.60 48.95
N ASP A 432 6.08 -18.78 48.35
CA ASP A 432 7.39 -19.40 48.14
C ASP A 432 8.02 -19.02 46.81
N ALA A 433 7.23 -18.41 45.93
CA ALA A 433 7.67 -18.01 44.59
C ALA A 433 8.21 -16.56 44.55
N SER A 434 9.36 -16.36 43.91
CA SER A 434 9.87 -15.02 43.56
C SER A 434 8.92 -14.24 42.67
N GLY A 435 9.05 -12.92 42.64
CA GLY A 435 8.21 -12.07 41.76
C GLY A 435 8.23 -12.48 40.27
N LEU A 436 9.38 -12.95 39.76
CA LEU A 436 9.51 -13.44 38.39
C LEU A 436 8.79 -14.80 38.21
N GLN A 437 8.91 -15.71 39.17
CA GLN A 437 8.21 -17.00 39.12
C GLN A 437 6.70 -16.82 39.15
N LYS A 438 6.18 -15.90 39.98
CA LYS A 438 4.74 -15.54 39.98
C LYS A 438 4.27 -15.07 38.63
N LYS A 439 5.03 -14.18 37.98
CA LYS A 439 4.69 -13.66 36.64
C LYS A 439 4.68 -14.76 35.58
N ARG A 440 5.69 -15.65 35.59
CA ARG A 440 5.75 -16.81 34.69
C ARG A 440 4.56 -17.76 34.93
N ALA A 441 4.21 -18.03 36.18
CA ALA A 441 3.07 -18.85 36.50
C ALA A 441 1.75 -18.25 36.01
N MET A 442 1.53 -16.94 36.20
CA MET A 442 0.34 -16.27 35.67
C MET A 442 0.25 -16.34 34.14
N CYS A 443 1.36 -16.15 33.44
CA CYS A 443 1.39 -16.28 31.97
C CYS A 443 1.04 -17.71 31.53
N ALA A 444 1.63 -18.70 32.17
CA ALA A 444 1.33 -20.11 31.91
C ALA A 444 -0.15 -20.45 32.16
N GLU A 445 -0.75 -19.93 33.24
CA GLU A 445 -2.18 -20.13 33.50
C GLU A 445 -3.07 -19.49 32.44
N VAL A 446 -2.73 -18.28 31.91
CA VAL A 446 -3.46 -17.65 30.82
C VAL A 446 -3.37 -18.48 29.55
N CYS A 447 -2.16 -18.92 29.14
CA CYS A 447 -1.97 -19.76 27.95
C CYS A 447 -2.69 -21.10 28.09
N ALA A 448 -2.54 -21.78 29.25
CA ALA A 448 -3.21 -23.04 29.53
C ALA A 448 -4.75 -22.91 29.54
N TRP A 449 -5.29 -21.81 30.07
CA TRP A 449 -6.72 -21.54 30.02
C TRP A 449 -7.22 -21.30 28.58
N LEU A 450 -6.49 -20.48 27.80
CA LEU A 450 -6.80 -20.26 26.39
C LEU A 450 -6.72 -21.55 25.57
N GLY A 451 -5.74 -22.41 25.84
CA GLY A 451 -5.60 -23.72 25.21
C GLY A 451 -6.75 -24.70 25.54
N ARG A 452 -7.32 -24.62 26.76
CA ARG A 452 -8.53 -25.38 27.13
C ARG A 452 -9.80 -24.85 26.52
N ARG A 453 -9.87 -23.52 26.32
CA ARG A 453 -11.05 -22.85 25.76
C ARG A 453 -11.04 -22.83 24.24
N GLY A 454 -9.86 -22.95 23.59
CA GLY A 454 -9.74 -22.80 22.16
C GLY A 454 -8.46 -23.38 21.57
N ARG A 455 -8.07 -22.85 20.40
CA ARG A 455 -6.87 -23.30 19.68
C ARG A 455 -6.03 -22.12 19.22
N PHE A 456 -4.73 -22.28 19.29
CA PHE A 456 -3.78 -21.32 18.79
C PHE A 456 -3.49 -21.55 17.30
N TYR A 457 -3.35 -20.47 16.57
CA TYR A 457 -3.05 -20.46 15.15
C TYR A 457 -2.07 -19.33 14.79
N TYR A 458 -1.40 -19.50 13.66
CA TYR A 458 -0.67 -18.40 13.00
C TYR A 458 -1.09 -18.26 11.55
N ASP A 459 -0.99 -17.02 11.01
CA ASP A 459 -1.40 -16.71 9.64
C ASP A 459 -0.34 -17.20 8.63
N LEU A 460 -0.68 -18.18 7.79
CA LEU A 460 0.19 -18.70 6.75
C LEU A 460 0.51 -17.69 5.63
N ALA A 461 -0.33 -16.68 5.46
CA ALA A 461 -0.10 -15.64 4.45
C ALA A 461 0.99 -14.65 4.87
N ASP A 462 1.31 -14.58 6.16
CA ASP A 462 2.36 -13.72 6.73
C ASP A 462 3.68 -14.51 6.86
N ARG A 463 4.21 -14.95 5.72
CA ARG A 463 5.43 -15.74 5.64
C ARG A 463 6.63 -14.99 6.20
N GLY A 464 7.09 -15.41 7.36
CA GLY A 464 8.30 -14.88 8.03
C GLY A 464 8.07 -14.28 9.40
N HIS A 465 6.86 -13.89 9.77
CA HIS A 465 6.56 -13.27 11.06
C HIS A 465 5.17 -13.61 11.63
N GLY A 466 4.59 -14.72 11.24
CA GLY A 466 3.26 -15.21 11.56
C GLY A 466 2.43 -14.29 12.48
N THR A 467 1.33 -13.78 12.01
CA THR A 467 0.42 -13.08 12.92
C THR A 467 -0.18 -14.09 13.88
N ALA A 468 0.06 -13.91 15.18
CA ALA A 468 -0.49 -14.76 16.22
C ALA A 468 -2.02 -14.64 16.29
N MET A 469 -2.70 -15.76 16.32
CA MET A 469 -4.15 -15.84 16.38
C MET A 469 -4.61 -16.87 17.38
N TRP A 470 -5.79 -16.66 17.93
CA TRP A 470 -6.45 -17.60 18.83
C TRP A 470 -7.92 -17.75 18.44
N PHE A 471 -8.37 -18.98 18.31
CA PHE A 471 -9.77 -19.32 18.02
C PHE A 471 -10.47 -19.75 19.32
N ASP A 472 -11.49 -18.99 19.69
CA ASP A 472 -12.37 -19.33 20.81
C ASP A 472 -13.35 -20.43 20.40
N ALA A 473 -13.20 -21.63 20.95
CA ALA A 473 -14.07 -22.74 20.61
C ALA A 473 -15.46 -22.62 21.27
N VAL A 474 -15.64 -21.76 22.26
CA VAL A 474 -16.93 -21.46 22.88
C VAL A 474 -17.72 -20.48 22.02
N ASP A 475 -17.12 -19.33 21.73
CA ASP A 475 -17.75 -18.26 20.96
C ASP A 475 -17.60 -18.45 19.44
N LYS A 476 -16.85 -19.47 19.00
CA LYS A 476 -16.55 -19.79 17.58
C LYS A 476 -15.92 -18.61 16.82
N ARG A 477 -15.09 -17.82 17.50
CA ARG A 477 -14.47 -16.62 16.95
C ARG A 477 -12.96 -16.71 16.86
N LEU A 478 -12.41 -16.27 15.72
CA LEU A 478 -10.98 -16.13 15.54
C LEU A 478 -10.54 -14.71 15.94
N HIS A 479 -9.58 -14.63 16.84
CA HIS A 479 -9.01 -13.38 17.32
C HIS A 479 -7.56 -13.23 16.85
N ARG A 480 -7.17 -12.05 16.41
CA ARG A 480 -5.75 -11.68 16.27
C ARG A 480 -5.25 -11.16 17.61
N VAL A 481 -4.26 -11.81 18.17
CA VAL A 481 -3.78 -11.55 19.55
C VAL A 481 -3.32 -10.10 19.74
N GLY A 482 -2.65 -9.51 18.74
CA GLY A 482 -2.15 -8.15 18.78
C GLY A 482 -3.22 -7.04 18.66
N GLN A 483 -4.49 -7.36 18.37
CA GLN A 483 -5.55 -6.36 18.15
C GLN A 483 -6.20 -5.88 19.46
N ASP A 484 -6.67 -4.63 19.46
CA ASP A 484 -7.28 -3.99 20.62
C ASP A 484 -8.51 -4.73 21.15
N TYR A 485 -9.26 -5.39 20.26
CA TYR A 485 -10.40 -6.19 20.69
C TYR A 485 -10.00 -7.37 21.58
N PHE A 486 -9.05 -8.20 21.11
CA PHE A 486 -8.56 -9.33 21.89
C PHE A 486 -7.93 -8.86 23.22
N ARG A 487 -7.15 -7.78 23.16
CA ARG A 487 -6.57 -7.18 24.35
C ARG A 487 -7.63 -6.74 25.36
N SER A 488 -8.70 -6.08 24.89
CA SER A 488 -9.81 -5.66 25.76
C SER A 488 -10.58 -6.86 26.33
N TRP A 489 -10.80 -7.88 25.49
CA TRP A 489 -11.46 -9.10 25.90
C TRP A 489 -10.64 -9.86 26.96
N LEU A 490 -9.32 -10.06 26.73
CA LEU A 490 -8.42 -10.72 27.68
C LEU A 490 -8.26 -9.91 28.99
N SER A 491 -8.20 -8.58 28.90
CA SER A 491 -8.19 -7.70 30.08
C SER A 491 -9.44 -7.94 30.96
N ARG A 492 -10.60 -8.02 30.33
CA ARG A 492 -11.85 -8.32 31.05
C ARG A 492 -11.86 -9.73 31.63
N ALA A 493 -11.39 -10.72 30.89
CA ALA A 493 -11.31 -12.12 31.36
C ALA A 493 -10.38 -12.27 32.56
N THR A 494 -9.18 -11.71 32.48
CA THR A 494 -8.17 -11.78 33.55
C THR A 494 -8.42 -10.83 34.73
N ALA A 495 -9.29 -9.84 34.56
CA ALA A 495 -9.47 -8.70 35.46
C ALA A 495 -8.22 -7.80 35.63
N PHE A 496 -7.24 -7.88 34.74
CA PHE A 496 -6.08 -7.01 34.74
C PHE A 496 -6.30 -5.83 33.76
N SER A 497 -6.05 -4.60 34.23
CA SER A 497 -6.10 -3.43 33.37
C SER A 497 -5.05 -3.48 32.27
N ARG A 498 -5.39 -3.05 31.06
CA ARG A 498 -4.47 -2.94 29.91
C ARG A 498 -3.27 -2.03 30.16
N GLU A 499 -3.37 -1.11 31.10
CA GLU A 499 -2.34 -0.17 31.50
C GLU A 499 -1.33 -0.77 32.50
N PHE A 500 -1.67 -1.89 33.13
CA PHE A 500 -0.73 -2.59 34.00
C PHE A 500 0.47 -3.10 33.22
N LYS A 501 1.67 -2.84 33.74
CA LYS A 501 2.93 -3.30 33.14
C LYS A 501 2.93 -4.82 32.93
N ASP A 502 2.35 -5.57 33.82
CA ASP A 502 2.31 -7.03 33.77
C ASP A 502 1.28 -7.57 32.76
N TYR A 503 0.29 -6.78 32.36
CA TYR A 503 -0.66 -7.18 31.33
C TYR A 503 -0.01 -7.40 29.96
N LYS A 504 1.02 -6.64 29.61
CA LYS A 504 1.78 -6.81 28.37
C LYS A 504 2.45 -8.19 28.29
N MET A 505 2.82 -8.76 29.45
CA MET A 505 3.40 -10.10 29.51
C MET A 505 2.41 -11.19 29.12
N PHE A 506 1.12 -11.03 29.44
CA PHE A 506 0.09 -11.97 28.98
C PHE A 506 -0.02 -11.98 27.46
N ILE A 507 -0.02 -10.80 26.84
CA ILE A 507 -0.11 -10.69 25.38
C ILE A 507 1.12 -11.33 24.73
N SER A 508 2.35 -11.04 25.21
CA SER A 508 3.56 -11.68 24.70
C SER A 508 3.53 -13.19 24.86
N ALA A 509 3.16 -13.69 26.02
CA ALA A 509 3.09 -15.13 26.25
C ALA A 509 2.08 -15.84 25.32
N VAL A 510 0.95 -15.19 25.05
CA VAL A 510 -0.07 -15.68 24.11
C VAL A 510 0.41 -15.60 22.66
N GLU A 511 1.16 -14.54 22.31
CA GLU A 511 1.81 -14.41 20.99
C GLU A 511 2.83 -15.53 20.77
N ASP A 512 3.69 -15.78 21.76
CA ASP A 512 4.69 -16.86 21.71
C ASP A 512 4.03 -18.24 21.60
N GLU A 513 3.00 -18.52 22.40
CA GLU A 513 2.26 -19.78 22.35
C GLU A 513 1.61 -19.99 20.98
N ALA A 514 1.05 -18.91 20.37
CA ALA A 514 0.41 -18.98 19.06
C ALA A 514 1.40 -19.11 17.89
N LEU A 515 2.67 -18.72 18.07
CA LEU A 515 3.67 -18.76 16.99
C LEU A 515 4.57 -20.01 17.04
N ILE A 516 4.90 -20.48 18.23
CA ILE A 516 5.90 -21.54 18.44
C ILE A 516 5.42 -22.67 19.36
N GLY A 517 4.19 -22.61 19.87
CA GLY A 517 3.63 -23.68 20.72
C GLY A 517 3.50 -25.02 19.97
N ASP A 518 3.73 -26.14 20.67
CA ASP A 518 3.74 -27.49 20.07
C ASP A 518 2.40 -27.90 19.40
N ALA A 519 1.29 -27.31 19.85
CA ALA A 519 -0.06 -27.60 19.34
C ALA A 519 -0.56 -26.60 18.30
N THR A 520 0.26 -25.62 17.92
CA THR A 520 -0.15 -24.54 17.02
C THR A 520 -0.16 -24.99 15.57
N GLN A 521 -1.15 -24.54 14.81
CA GLN A 521 -1.30 -24.81 13.40
C GLN A 521 -1.33 -23.52 12.57
N GLY A 522 -0.74 -23.57 11.38
CA GLY A 522 -0.85 -22.50 10.41
C GLY A 522 -2.22 -22.56 9.69
N ILE A 523 -2.91 -21.43 9.64
CA ILE A 523 -4.15 -21.30 8.87
C ILE A 523 -4.11 -20.07 7.97
N THR A 524 -4.94 -20.05 6.94
CA THR A 524 -5.23 -18.85 6.18
C THR A 524 -6.63 -18.37 6.55
N PRO A 525 -6.78 -17.35 7.40
CA PRO A 525 -8.09 -16.89 7.85
C PRO A 525 -8.88 -16.32 6.66
N ARG A 526 -10.18 -16.60 6.65
CA ARG A 526 -11.12 -16.11 5.63
C ARG A 526 -11.92 -14.93 6.20
N ARG A 527 -12.44 -14.05 5.32
CA ARG A 527 -13.18 -12.88 5.81
C ARG A 527 -14.68 -12.97 5.60
N TYR A 528 -15.12 -13.05 4.35
CA TYR A 528 -16.54 -12.94 4.00
C TYR A 528 -17.10 -14.24 3.44
N TRP A 529 -16.34 -14.88 2.56
CA TRP A 529 -16.68 -16.16 1.97
C TRP A 529 -15.43 -16.96 1.63
N HIS A 530 -15.64 -18.25 1.39
CA HIS A 530 -14.60 -19.16 0.91
C HIS A 530 -15.22 -20.29 0.09
N ARG A 531 -14.56 -20.69 -0.98
CA ARG A 531 -14.87 -21.90 -1.72
C ARG A 531 -13.75 -22.91 -1.55
N GLU A 532 -14.11 -24.13 -1.17
CA GLU A 532 -13.21 -25.27 -1.08
C GLU A 532 -13.83 -26.45 -1.82
N GLY A 533 -13.28 -26.78 -3.00
CA GLY A 533 -13.87 -27.79 -3.88
C GLY A 533 -15.30 -27.43 -4.29
N GLU A 534 -16.23 -28.32 -3.96
CA GLU A 534 -17.67 -28.18 -4.25
C GLU A 534 -18.47 -27.62 -3.05
N LYS A 535 -17.78 -27.07 -2.06
CA LYS A 535 -18.43 -26.41 -0.92
C LYS A 535 -18.13 -24.91 -0.95
N ILE A 536 -19.15 -24.11 -0.67
CA ILE A 536 -19.03 -22.65 -0.52
C ILE A 536 -19.48 -22.28 0.88
N TYR A 537 -18.69 -21.42 1.53
CA TYR A 537 -18.95 -20.95 2.89
C TYR A 537 -19.11 -19.44 2.87
N LEU A 538 -20.12 -18.92 3.55
CA LEU A 538 -20.36 -17.51 3.76
C LEU A 538 -20.39 -17.23 5.26
N SER A 539 -19.63 -16.21 5.73
CA SER A 539 -19.70 -15.79 7.12
C SER A 539 -21.08 -15.19 7.42
N CYS A 540 -21.76 -15.73 8.41
CA CYS A 540 -23.03 -15.19 8.92
C CYS A 540 -22.83 -14.19 10.07
N GLY A 541 -21.58 -14.01 10.52
CA GLY A 541 -21.27 -13.30 11.76
C GLY A 541 -21.49 -14.18 12.99
N GLU A 542 -21.18 -13.65 14.15
CA GLU A 542 -21.46 -14.27 15.46
C GLU A 542 -21.01 -15.73 15.63
N GLY A 543 -19.87 -16.09 15.06
CA GLY A 543 -19.34 -17.46 15.14
C GLY A 543 -20.04 -18.49 14.27
N ARG A 544 -20.89 -18.06 13.34
CA ARG A 544 -21.65 -18.92 12.43
C ARG A 544 -21.29 -18.67 10.98
N MET A 545 -21.48 -19.68 10.14
CA MET A 545 -21.32 -19.59 8.67
C MET A 545 -22.38 -20.44 7.96
N ALA A 546 -22.83 -19.97 6.80
CA ALA A 546 -23.62 -20.76 5.88
C ALA A 546 -22.70 -21.64 5.06
N ARG A 547 -22.93 -22.94 5.06
CA ARG A 547 -22.28 -23.94 4.20
C ARG A 547 -23.24 -24.29 3.08
N VAL A 548 -22.81 -24.12 1.84
CA VAL A 548 -23.60 -24.42 0.64
C VAL A 548 -22.91 -25.54 -0.12
N THR A 549 -23.63 -26.64 -0.35
CA THR A 549 -23.24 -27.78 -1.16
C THR A 549 -24.25 -27.99 -2.28
N ALA A 550 -24.10 -29.02 -3.13
CA ALA A 550 -25.10 -29.37 -4.14
C ALA A 550 -26.42 -29.82 -3.48
N GLU A 551 -26.35 -30.42 -2.30
CA GLU A 551 -27.49 -31.04 -1.60
C GLU A 551 -28.24 -30.01 -0.71
N ALA A 552 -27.50 -29.17 -0.02
CA ALA A 552 -28.09 -28.30 1.01
C ALA A 552 -27.39 -26.96 1.19
N ALA A 553 -28.11 -25.98 1.70
CA ALA A 553 -27.57 -24.81 2.34
C ALA A 553 -27.96 -24.83 3.82
N GLU A 554 -26.98 -24.80 4.72
CA GLU A 554 -27.18 -24.95 6.16
C GLU A 554 -26.27 -24.05 6.96
N VAL A 555 -26.67 -23.73 8.20
CA VAL A 555 -25.86 -22.95 9.11
C VAL A 555 -25.01 -23.88 9.98
N VAL A 556 -23.69 -23.68 9.95
CA VAL A 556 -22.74 -24.44 10.76
C VAL A 556 -21.86 -23.50 11.59
N ASP A 557 -21.17 -24.05 12.57
CA ASP A 557 -20.22 -23.28 13.37
C ASP A 557 -19.01 -22.84 12.56
N ASN A 558 -18.50 -21.65 12.81
CA ASN A 558 -17.21 -21.24 12.29
C ASN A 558 -16.11 -22.20 12.76
N GLY A 559 -15.26 -22.62 11.84
CA GLY A 559 -14.25 -23.67 12.07
C GLY A 559 -14.66 -25.06 11.59
N THR A 560 -15.92 -25.28 11.18
CA THR A 560 -16.37 -26.53 10.57
C THR A 560 -15.60 -26.76 9.27
N ASP A 561 -15.26 -28.03 8.99
CA ASP A 561 -14.47 -28.43 7.81
C ASP A 561 -13.08 -27.76 7.74
N GLY A 562 -12.56 -27.21 8.85
CA GLY A 562 -11.29 -26.49 8.88
C GLY A 562 -11.35 -25.06 8.31
N VAL A 563 -12.52 -24.58 7.88
CA VAL A 563 -12.72 -23.23 7.38
C VAL A 563 -12.97 -22.27 8.53
N VAL A 564 -12.04 -21.34 8.72
CA VAL A 564 -12.11 -20.36 9.81
C VAL A 564 -12.25 -18.95 9.25
N PHE A 565 -13.34 -18.28 9.62
CA PHE A 565 -13.55 -16.87 9.31
C PHE A 565 -13.03 -15.98 10.42
N GLU A 566 -12.26 -14.96 10.03
CA GLU A 566 -11.91 -13.85 10.90
C GLU A 566 -13.14 -12.98 11.11
N GLN A 567 -13.59 -12.87 12.33
CA GLN A 567 -14.74 -12.04 12.66
C GLN A 567 -14.27 -10.67 13.15
N GLY A 568 -14.45 -9.67 12.30
CA GLY A 568 -14.21 -8.26 12.63
C GLY A 568 -15.55 -7.52 12.80
N TYR A 569 -15.49 -6.31 13.35
CA TYR A 569 -16.64 -5.39 13.50
C TYR A 569 -17.23 -4.88 12.18
N THR A 570 -16.66 -5.34 11.05
CA THR A 570 -16.99 -4.84 9.71
C THR A 570 -18.03 -5.68 8.99
N LEU A 571 -18.52 -6.75 9.61
CA LEU A 571 -19.58 -7.61 9.06
C LEU A 571 -20.83 -7.54 9.93
N ALA A 572 -21.91 -6.99 9.39
CA ALA A 572 -23.22 -7.08 10.00
C ALA A 572 -23.73 -8.52 9.91
N PRO A 573 -24.20 -9.11 11.01
CA PRO A 573 -24.69 -10.49 11.01
C PRO A 573 -25.95 -10.62 10.14
N TRP A 574 -26.15 -11.83 9.58
CA TRP A 574 -27.31 -12.19 8.81
C TRP A 574 -27.73 -13.63 9.10
N ARG A 575 -28.97 -13.98 8.78
CA ARG A 575 -29.54 -15.28 9.03
C ARG A 575 -29.93 -15.99 7.75
N LEU A 576 -29.56 -17.25 7.62
CA LEU A 576 -30.06 -18.10 6.57
C LEU A 576 -31.52 -18.47 6.87
N LEU A 577 -32.44 -18.04 6.02
CA LEU A 577 -33.88 -18.27 6.14
C LEU A 577 -34.31 -19.57 5.43
N PRO A 578 -35.51 -20.08 5.67
CA PRO A 578 -36.09 -21.12 4.82
C PRO A 578 -36.14 -20.71 3.36
N GLU A 579 -35.89 -21.64 2.42
CA GLU A 579 -35.84 -21.32 0.98
C GLU A 579 -37.12 -20.64 0.42
N ALA A 580 -38.27 -20.88 1.04
CA ALA A 580 -39.54 -20.23 0.68
C ALA A 580 -39.53 -18.71 0.90
N GLU A 581 -38.67 -18.23 1.81
CA GLU A 581 -38.51 -16.83 2.14
C GLU A 581 -37.40 -16.15 1.29
N ALA A 582 -36.68 -16.91 0.52
CA ALA A 582 -35.62 -16.41 -0.36
C ALA A 582 -36.23 -15.44 -1.41
N ARG A 583 -35.59 -14.28 -1.57
CA ARG A 583 -36.01 -13.25 -2.54
C ARG A 583 -34.78 -12.73 -3.27
N ASP A 584 -34.90 -12.56 -4.58
CA ASP A 584 -33.84 -11.95 -5.39
C ASP A 584 -33.59 -10.49 -4.93
N PRO A 585 -32.43 -10.17 -4.34
CA PRO A 585 -32.17 -8.83 -3.81
C PRO A 585 -32.02 -7.79 -4.93
N PHE A 586 -31.64 -8.21 -6.13
CA PHE A 586 -31.48 -7.33 -7.28
C PHE A 586 -32.82 -6.88 -7.87
N ALA A 587 -33.85 -7.67 -7.67
CA ALA A 587 -35.22 -7.29 -8.03
C ALA A 587 -35.94 -6.57 -6.87
N ALA A 588 -35.63 -6.93 -5.63
CA ALA A 588 -36.35 -6.43 -4.44
C ALA A 588 -35.89 -5.04 -3.97
N CYS A 589 -34.59 -4.70 -4.12
CA CYS A 589 -34.05 -3.42 -3.67
C CYS A 589 -34.08 -2.39 -4.81
N SER A 590 -34.64 -1.23 -4.53
CA SER A 590 -34.82 -0.14 -5.52
C SER A 590 -33.48 0.39 -6.09
N VAL A 591 -32.39 0.32 -5.32
CA VAL A 591 -31.05 0.70 -5.78
C VAL A 591 -30.55 -0.17 -6.94
N PHE A 592 -30.88 -1.45 -6.96
CA PHE A 592 -30.50 -2.39 -8.01
C PHE A 592 -31.51 -2.43 -9.15
N SER A 593 -32.82 -2.61 -8.83
CA SER A 593 -33.88 -2.65 -9.83
C SER A 593 -33.97 -1.36 -10.64
N GLY A 594 -33.39 -0.29 -10.12
CA GLY A 594 -33.33 0.99 -10.76
C GLY A 594 -32.05 1.26 -11.53
N ILE A 595 -31.20 0.28 -11.75
CA ILE A 595 -30.05 0.43 -12.66
C ILE A 595 -30.61 0.57 -14.08
N SER A 596 -30.32 1.72 -14.69
CA SER A 596 -30.59 2.00 -16.09
C SER A 596 -29.28 2.06 -16.87
N THR A 597 -29.25 1.38 -17.99
CA THR A 597 -28.17 1.42 -18.97
C THR A 597 -28.77 1.43 -20.37
N ALA A 598 -28.15 2.13 -21.30
CA ALA A 598 -28.65 2.23 -22.68
C ALA A 598 -28.85 0.86 -23.37
N ASP A 599 -28.07 -0.13 -22.94
CA ASP A 599 -28.10 -1.50 -23.47
C ASP A 599 -28.98 -2.48 -22.67
N GLY A 600 -29.61 -2.03 -21.58
CA GLY A 600 -30.48 -2.83 -20.71
C GLY A 600 -29.82 -3.97 -19.95
N ARG A 601 -28.50 -4.19 -20.07
CA ARG A 601 -27.77 -5.33 -19.48
C ARG A 601 -27.14 -5.03 -18.12
N GLY A 602 -27.12 -3.77 -17.69
CA GLY A 602 -26.39 -3.34 -16.49
C GLY A 602 -26.76 -4.10 -15.24
N LEU A 603 -28.05 -4.24 -14.95
CA LEU A 603 -28.52 -5.00 -13.80
C LEU A 603 -28.05 -6.47 -13.82
N MET A 604 -28.13 -7.12 -14.99
CA MET A 604 -27.69 -8.51 -15.12
C MET A 604 -26.16 -8.62 -14.89
N LEU A 605 -25.36 -7.73 -15.42
CA LEU A 605 -23.90 -7.75 -15.21
C LEU A 605 -23.53 -7.51 -13.74
N VAL A 606 -24.17 -6.59 -13.05
CA VAL A 606 -23.97 -6.35 -11.61
C VAL A 606 -24.35 -7.61 -10.80
N ARG A 607 -25.49 -8.21 -11.08
CA ARG A 607 -25.95 -9.47 -10.47
C ARG A 607 -24.96 -10.60 -10.67
N LEU A 608 -24.54 -10.85 -11.92
CA LEU A 608 -23.59 -11.91 -12.27
C LEU A 608 -22.21 -11.70 -11.64
N TRP A 609 -21.72 -10.44 -11.63
CA TRP A 609 -20.45 -10.14 -11.00
C TRP A 609 -20.51 -10.40 -9.49
N PHE A 610 -21.56 -9.90 -8.82
CA PHE A 610 -21.73 -10.07 -7.38
C PHE A 610 -21.88 -11.53 -6.97
N CYS A 611 -22.82 -12.24 -7.59
CA CYS A 611 -23.04 -13.67 -7.29
C CYS A 611 -21.82 -14.53 -7.68
N GLY A 612 -21.12 -14.13 -8.74
CA GLY A 612 -19.95 -14.83 -9.23
C GLY A 612 -18.77 -14.85 -8.26
N MET A 613 -18.67 -13.85 -7.39
CA MET A 613 -17.53 -13.75 -6.47
C MET A 613 -17.46 -14.89 -5.45
N PHE A 614 -18.55 -15.53 -5.12
CA PHE A 614 -18.59 -16.61 -4.12
C PHE A 614 -18.01 -17.92 -4.63
N GLY A 615 -18.08 -18.19 -5.94
CA GLY A 615 -17.70 -19.46 -6.51
C GLY A 615 -16.40 -19.49 -7.32
N VAL A 616 -15.75 -18.34 -7.57
CA VAL A 616 -14.54 -18.26 -8.39
C VAL A 616 -13.30 -18.11 -7.52
N THR A 617 -12.38 -19.06 -7.64
CA THR A 617 -11.11 -19.08 -6.91
C THR A 617 -9.92 -18.56 -7.74
N GLY A 618 -10.04 -18.59 -9.08
CA GLY A 618 -9.02 -18.18 -10.04
C GLY A 618 -9.00 -16.66 -10.32
N TRP A 619 -8.73 -16.33 -11.57
CA TRP A 619 -8.71 -14.94 -12.05
C TRP A 619 -10.10 -14.31 -11.98
N LYS A 620 -10.15 -13.06 -11.61
CA LYS A 620 -11.38 -12.32 -11.28
C LYS A 620 -11.57 -11.15 -12.21
N PRO A 621 -12.73 -10.99 -12.85
CA PRO A 621 -13.00 -9.75 -13.59
C PRO A 621 -13.23 -8.59 -12.60
N LEU A 622 -12.78 -7.41 -13.01
CA LEU A 622 -13.03 -6.16 -12.30
C LEU A 622 -14.36 -5.57 -12.76
N LEU A 623 -15.17 -5.08 -11.83
CA LEU A 623 -16.39 -4.36 -12.17
C LEU A 623 -16.08 -2.87 -12.30
N VAL A 624 -16.39 -2.28 -13.46
CA VAL A 624 -16.32 -0.85 -13.68
C VAL A 624 -17.72 -0.29 -13.82
N LEU A 625 -18.10 0.58 -12.90
CA LEU A 625 -19.33 1.34 -12.96
C LEU A 625 -18.99 2.73 -13.52
N SER A 626 -19.33 2.99 -14.78
CA SER A 626 -19.12 4.26 -15.43
C SER A 626 -20.44 5.02 -15.62
N GLY A 627 -20.37 6.27 -16.04
CA GLY A 627 -21.55 7.12 -16.31
C GLY A 627 -21.37 8.53 -15.74
N ASP A 628 -22.27 9.42 -16.05
CA ASP A 628 -22.22 10.82 -15.67
C ASP A 628 -22.23 11.05 -14.16
N VAL A 629 -21.89 12.27 -13.74
CA VAL A 629 -22.03 12.70 -12.35
C VAL A 629 -23.52 12.63 -11.95
N GLY A 630 -23.78 11.91 -10.85
CA GLY A 630 -25.15 11.71 -10.37
C GLY A 630 -25.88 10.48 -10.92
N SER A 631 -25.21 9.62 -11.74
CA SER A 631 -25.80 8.35 -12.23
C SER A 631 -25.88 7.22 -11.17
N GLY A 632 -25.42 7.45 -9.93
CA GLY A 632 -25.58 6.48 -8.83
C GLY A 632 -24.49 5.42 -8.72
N LYS A 633 -23.35 5.54 -9.43
CA LYS A 633 -22.22 4.59 -9.43
C LYS A 633 -21.78 4.15 -8.04
N THR A 634 -21.41 5.12 -7.21
CA THR A 634 -20.94 4.88 -5.84
C THR A 634 -22.02 4.23 -5.00
N ARG A 635 -23.29 4.64 -5.19
CA ARG A 635 -24.44 4.08 -4.47
C ARG A 635 -24.66 2.60 -4.76
N VAL A 636 -24.55 2.19 -6.03
CA VAL A 636 -24.63 0.76 -6.43
C VAL A 636 -23.49 -0.03 -5.82
N ALA A 637 -22.26 0.48 -5.84
CA ALA A 637 -21.11 -0.18 -5.24
C ALA A 637 -21.27 -0.36 -3.72
N VAL A 638 -21.70 0.70 -3.03
CA VAL A 638 -21.97 0.67 -1.57
C VAL A 638 -23.09 -0.32 -1.25
N ALA A 639 -24.15 -0.33 -2.05
CA ALA A 639 -25.29 -1.24 -1.86
C ALA A 639 -24.90 -2.73 -1.94
N MET A 640 -24.03 -3.09 -2.87
CA MET A 640 -23.49 -4.46 -2.95
C MET A 640 -22.75 -4.85 -1.66
N PHE A 641 -21.98 -3.95 -1.08
CA PHE A 641 -21.23 -4.22 0.14
C PHE A 641 -22.16 -4.30 1.35
N GLN A 642 -23.16 -3.40 1.42
CA GLN A 642 -24.17 -3.44 2.46
C GLN A 642 -25.03 -4.71 2.40
N LEU A 643 -25.36 -5.20 1.21
CA LEU A 643 -26.07 -6.48 1.04
C LEU A 643 -25.27 -7.64 1.64
N LEU A 644 -23.94 -7.67 1.43
CA LEU A 644 -23.09 -8.68 2.06
C LEU A 644 -22.90 -8.45 3.58
N GLY A 645 -23.37 -7.32 4.11
CA GLY A 645 -23.16 -6.94 5.51
C GLY A 645 -21.79 -6.30 5.78
N VAL A 646 -21.02 -5.99 4.75
CA VAL A 646 -19.72 -5.34 4.90
C VAL A 646 -19.93 -3.85 5.17
N VAL A 647 -19.49 -3.39 6.34
CA VAL A 647 -19.45 -1.96 6.66
C VAL A 647 -18.40 -1.29 5.77
N GLN A 648 -18.88 -0.33 5.05
CA GLN A 648 -18.29 0.47 3.98
C GLN A 648 -16.76 0.57 3.95
N ARG A 649 -16.16 0.14 2.81
CA ARG A 649 -14.78 0.44 2.42
C ARG A 649 -14.73 0.96 0.99
N VAL A 650 -15.13 2.19 0.84
CA VAL A 650 -14.98 2.94 -0.41
C VAL A 650 -13.77 3.85 -0.23
N THR A 651 -12.80 3.71 -1.11
CA THR A 651 -11.57 4.50 -1.08
C THR A 651 -11.62 5.48 -2.25
N ALA A 652 -11.69 6.76 -1.96
CA ALA A 652 -11.58 7.79 -2.98
C ALA A 652 -10.18 7.80 -3.59
N ILE A 653 -10.10 7.91 -4.92
CA ILE A 653 -8.81 7.92 -5.62
C ILE A 653 -7.90 9.06 -5.14
N ASP A 654 -8.47 10.21 -4.79
CA ASP A 654 -7.73 11.37 -4.31
C ASP A 654 -7.10 11.17 -2.93
N ALA A 655 -7.62 10.21 -2.16
CA ALA A 655 -7.03 9.80 -0.88
C ALA A 655 -5.76 8.94 -1.07
N LEU A 656 -5.50 8.49 -2.30
CA LEU A 656 -4.36 7.65 -2.65
C LEU A 656 -3.25 8.51 -3.26
N GLY A 657 -2.33 8.98 -2.46
CA GLY A 657 -1.20 9.81 -2.90
C GLY A 657 -0.20 9.09 -3.84
N ASN A 658 -0.15 7.75 -3.78
CA ASN A 658 0.77 6.94 -4.58
C ASN A 658 0.35 5.46 -4.59
N VAL A 659 1.03 4.65 -5.42
CA VAL A 659 0.77 3.20 -5.53
C VAL A 659 0.94 2.43 -4.22
N LYS A 660 1.75 2.91 -3.28
CA LYS A 660 1.93 2.23 -1.97
C LYS A 660 0.69 2.39 -1.10
N ASP A 661 0.07 3.57 -1.14
CA ASP A 661 -1.17 3.85 -0.40
C ASP A 661 -2.33 3.02 -0.98
N PHE A 662 -2.37 2.84 -2.30
CA PHE A 662 -3.30 1.93 -2.96
C PHE A 662 -3.15 0.49 -2.42
N TRP A 663 -1.94 -0.05 -2.41
CA TRP A 663 -1.71 -1.41 -1.91
C TRP A 663 -1.95 -1.56 -0.40
N ALA A 664 -1.82 -0.48 0.36
CA ALA A 664 -2.19 -0.49 1.78
C ALA A 664 -3.71 -0.56 1.98
N SER A 665 -4.49 -0.05 1.01
CA SER A 665 -5.95 -0.02 1.05
C SER A 665 -6.60 -1.28 0.49
N VAL A 666 -5.90 -2.02 -0.40
CA VAL A 666 -6.41 -3.28 -0.97
C VAL A 666 -6.57 -4.33 0.12
N ASP A 667 -7.76 -4.87 0.24
CA ASP A 667 -8.07 -5.88 1.25
C ASP A 667 -7.54 -7.28 0.83
N LYS A 668 -6.82 -7.92 1.74
CA LYS A 668 -6.28 -9.27 1.56
C LYS A 668 -7.40 -10.32 1.50
N GLY A 669 -7.94 -10.57 0.31
CA GLY A 669 -8.92 -11.64 0.07
C GLY A 669 -10.38 -11.27 0.28
N GLY A 670 -10.73 -9.99 0.21
CA GLY A 670 -12.08 -9.50 0.36
C GLY A 670 -12.60 -8.69 -0.82
N LEU A 671 -13.28 -7.62 -0.50
CA LEU A 671 -13.85 -6.63 -1.42
C LEU A 671 -13.07 -5.31 -1.33
N PHE A 672 -12.92 -4.66 -2.48
CA PHE A 672 -12.32 -3.34 -2.59
C PHE A 672 -13.15 -2.47 -3.53
N CYS A 673 -13.43 -1.23 -3.15
CA CYS A 673 -14.05 -0.24 -4.01
C CYS A 673 -13.14 0.98 -4.16
N LEU A 674 -12.78 1.29 -5.40
CA LEU A 674 -12.09 2.51 -5.76
C LEU A 674 -13.09 3.49 -6.37
N ASP A 675 -13.27 4.62 -5.72
CA ASP A 675 -14.27 5.61 -6.09
C ASP A 675 -13.65 6.81 -6.80
N ASN A 676 -14.35 7.33 -7.83
CA ASN A 676 -13.98 8.50 -8.60
C ASN A 676 -12.61 8.38 -9.31
N ALA A 677 -12.37 7.27 -9.97
CA ALA A 677 -11.14 7.06 -10.75
C ALA A 677 -11.19 7.80 -12.11
N ASP A 678 -11.40 9.11 -12.06
CA ASP A 678 -11.66 9.96 -13.23
C ASP A 678 -10.38 10.53 -13.88
N HIS A 679 -9.28 10.55 -13.13
CA HIS A 679 -8.02 11.11 -13.58
C HIS A 679 -7.09 10.06 -14.17
N HIS A 680 -6.28 10.47 -15.15
CA HIS A 680 -5.24 9.59 -15.69
C HIS A 680 -4.12 9.37 -14.66
N ILE A 681 -4.09 8.18 -14.08
CA ILE A 681 -3.07 7.75 -13.12
C ILE A 681 -2.23 6.66 -13.76
N GLN A 682 -0.96 6.96 -14.02
CA GLN A 682 -0.07 6.11 -14.82
C GLN A 682 0.09 4.68 -14.28
N TRP A 683 0.07 4.49 -12.94
CA TRP A 683 0.27 3.19 -12.31
C TRP A 683 -1.03 2.40 -12.12
N LEU A 684 -2.19 3.02 -12.27
CA LEU A 684 -3.49 2.41 -11.93
C LEU A 684 -3.85 1.20 -12.82
N PRO A 685 -3.66 1.23 -14.15
CA PRO A 685 -3.94 0.06 -15.00
C PRO A 685 -3.15 -1.18 -14.60
N ASP A 686 -1.86 -1.03 -14.31
CA ASP A 686 -1.00 -2.13 -13.86
C ASP A 686 -1.46 -2.69 -12.51
N ALA A 687 -1.76 -1.81 -11.55
CA ALA A 687 -2.22 -2.21 -10.23
C ALA A 687 -3.56 -2.97 -10.28
N LEU A 688 -4.54 -2.49 -11.05
CA LEU A 688 -5.81 -3.16 -11.27
C LEU A 688 -5.64 -4.51 -11.99
N SER A 689 -4.71 -4.59 -12.95
CA SER A 689 -4.37 -5.83 -13.64
C SER A 689 -3.83 -6.88 -12.69
N VAL A 690 -3.00 -6.48 -11.71
CA VAL A 690 -2.47 -7.37 -10.66
C VAL A 690 -3.59 -7.87 -9.75
N ILE A 691 -4.54 -7.02 -9.35
CA ILE A 691 -5.73 -7.44 -8.56
C ILE A 691 -6.52 -8.51 -9.30
N SER A 692 -6.80 -8.31 -10.59
CA SER A 692 -7.56 -9.26 -11.39
C SER A 692 -6.91 -10.65 -11.48
N THR A 693 -5.59 -10.71 -11.59
CA THR A 693 -4.85 -11.97 -11.73
C THR A 693 -4.41 -12.60 -10.42
N GLY A 694 -4.52 -11.87 -9.30
CA GLY A 694 -4.08 -12.35 -8.00
C GLY A 694 -2.56 -12.38 -7.86
N GLY A 695 -1.87 -11.40 -8.45
CA GLY A 695 -0.42 -11.26 -8.34
C GLY A 695 0.02 -10.87 -6.92
N THR A 696 1.30 -11.07 -6.66
CA THR A 696 1.95 -10.64 -5.43
C THR A 696 2.71 -9.34 -5.67
N PHE A 697 2.74 -8.48 -4.70
CA PHE A 697 3.64 -7.34 -4.68
C PHE A 697 4.46 -7.34 -3.39
N GLU A 698 5.70 -6.88 -3.52
CA GLU A 698 6.60 -6.78 -2.40
C GLU A 698 6.57 -5.36 -1.83
N LYS A 699 6.34 -5.25 -0.54
CA LYS A 699 6.40 -4.00 0.20
C LYS A 699 7.59 -4.07 1.15
N LYS A 700 8.48 -3.07 1.12
CA LYS A 700 9.48 -2.94 2.17
C LYS A 700 8.78 -2.77 3.51
N LYS A 701 9.20 -3.55 4.48
CA LYS A 701 8.72 -3.42 5.86
C LYS A 701 9.16 -2.07 6.40
N LEU A 702 8.24 -1.37 7.06
CA LEU A 702 8.56 -0.11 7.73
C LEU A 702 9.68 -0.37 8.75
N TYR A 703 10.74 0.42 8.66
CA TYR A 703 11.93 0.37 9.54
C TYR A 703 12.92 -0.78 9.29
N THR A 704 12.84 -1.48 8.16
CA THR A 704 13.86 -2.46 7.75
C THR A 704 14.33 -2.16 6.33
N ASP A 705 15.65 -2.17 6.10
CA ASP A 705 16.22 -1.87 4.78
C ASP A 705 16.24 -3.08 3.84
N THR A 706 16.13 -4.29 4.38
CA THR A 706 16.30 -5.55 3.64
C THR A 706 15.07 -6.46 3.65
N GLU A 707 14.09 -6.24 4.54
CA GLU A 707 12.92 -7.10 4.63
C GLU A 707 11.79 -6.61 3.74
N THR A 708 11.32 -7.49 2.87
CA THR A 708 10.12 -7.28 2.06
C THR A 708 8.99 -8.15 2.60
N VAL A 709 7.81 -7.53 2.76
CA VAL A 709 6.58 -8.28 3.01
C VAL A 709 5.91 -8.52 1.67
N THR A 710 5.80 -9.78 1.29
CA THR A 710 5.04 -10.18 0.11
C THR A 710 3.55 -10.14 0.45
N GLN A 711 2.80 -9.31 -0.26
CA GLN A 711 1.36 -9.19 -0.09
C GLN A 711 0.65 -9.72 -1.33
N GLU A 712 -0.28 -10.64 -1.17
CA GLU A 712 -1.12 -11.12 -2.28
C GLU A 712 -2.30 -10.16 -2.49
N ALA A 713 -2.47 -9.72 -3.73
CA ALA A 713 -3.60 -8.90 -4.15
C ALA A 713 -4.73 -9.80 -4.67
N ARG A 714 -5.47 -10.44 -3.77
CA ARG A 714 -6.59 -11.33 -4.15
C ARG A 714 -7.92 -10.78 -3.63
N CYS A 715 -8.37 -9.66 -4.20
CA CYS A 715 -9.68 -9.13 -3.87
C CYS A 715 -10.58 -9.01 -5.10
N TRP A 716 -11.88 -8.93 -4.88
CA TRP A 716 -12.84 -8.51 -5.86
C TRP A 716 -12.93 -6.99 -5.82
N ALA A 717 -12.78 -6.35 -6.96
CA ALA A 717 -12.70 -4.91 -7.02
C ALA A 717 -13.81 -4.30 -7.88
N VAL A 718 -14.41 -3.24 -7.34
CA VAL A 718 -15.31 -2.33 -8.04
C VAL A 718 -14.59 -1.01 -8.23
N VAL A 719 -14.67 -0.45 -9.42
CA VAL A 719 -14.13 0.88 -9.72
C VAL A 719 -15.25 1.75 -10.23
N THR A 720 -15.45 2.91 -9.63
CA THR A 720 -16.41 3.89 -10.15
C THR A 720 -15.67 5.02 -10.85
N SER A 721 -16.18 5.48 -11.98
CA SER A 721 -15.56 6.57 -12.74
C SER A 721 -16.58 7.24 -13.65
N ALA A 722 -16.51 8.57 -13.77
CA ALA A 722 -17.21 9.32 -14.80
C ALA A 722 -16.40 9.36 -16.11
N ASN A 723 -15.07 9.19 -16.02
CA ASN A 723 -14.17 9.16 -17.17
C ASN A 723 -13.10 8.07 -16.99
N PRO A 724 -13.41 6.81 -17.28
CA PRO A 724 -12.54 5.67 -17.01
C PRO A 724 -11.37 5.58 -18.02
N SER A 725 -10.54 6.60 -18.07
CA SER A 725 -9.38 6.68 -18.99
C SER A 725 -8.36 5.55 -18.79
N PHE A 726 -8.31 4.94 -17.62
CA PHE A 726 -7.50 3.76 -17.32
C PHE A 726 -7.90 2.53 -18.13
N ALA A 727 -9.16 2.45 -18.59
CA ALA A 727 -9.68 1.32 -19.36
C ALA A 727 -9.16 1.30 -20.81
N SER A 728 -8.51 2.37 -21.28
CA SER A 728 -7.85 2.41 -22.58
C SER A 728 -6.59 1.54 -22.66
N ASP A 729 -6.08 1.07 -21.51
CA ASP A 729 -5.00 0.08 -21.48
C ASP A 729 -5.49 -1.27 -21.98
N ALA A 730 -4.84 -1.78 -23.05
CA ALA A 730 -5.26 -3.03 -23.70
C ALA A 730 -5.15 -4.26 -22.78
N GLY A 731 -4.19 -4.26 -21.88
CA GLY A 731 -4.00 -5.36 -20.90
C GLY A 731 -5.09 -5.38 -19.84
N LEU A 732 -5.53 -4.21 -19.38
CA LEU A 732 -6.60 -4.07 -18.40
C LEU A 732 -7.98 -4.25 -19.04
N GLY A 733 -8.20 -3.71 -20.24
CA GLY A 733 -9.49 -3.72 -20.92
C GLY A 733 -10.13 -5.11 -20.99
N ASP A 734 -9.35 -6.15 -21.29
CA ASP A 734 -9.83 -7.55 -21.32
C ASP A 734 -10.30 -8.09 -19.97
N ARG A 735 -9.96 -7.44 -18.86
CA ARG A 735 -10.27 -7.88 -17.51
C ARG A 735 -11.53 -7.24 -16.92
N LEU A 736 -12.15 -6.34 -17.68
CA LEU A 736 -13.26 -5.54 -17.18
C LEU A 736 -14.62 -6.16 -17.47
N ILE A 737 -15.51 -6.04 -16.50
CA ILE A 737 -16.96 -6.06 -16.70
C ILE A 737 -17.41 -4.60 -16.59
N THR A 738 -17.95 -4.06 -17.67
CA THR A 738 -18.27 -2.64 -17.75
C THR A 738 -19.77 -2.42 -17.73
N VAL A 739 -20.21 -1.53 -16.87
CA VAL A 739 -21.61 -1.11 -16.75
C VAL A 739 -21.64 0.40 -16.83
N ASN A 740 -22.21 0.94 -17.90
CA ASN A 740 -22.37 2.35 -18.10
C ASN A 740 -23.75 2.79 -17.61
N LEU A 741 -23.80 3.44 -16.46
CA LEU A 741 -25.03 3.85 -15.79
C LEU A 741 -25.53 5.18 -16.35
N GLU A 742 -26.78 5.20 -16.76
CA GLU A 742 -27.49 6.41 -17.12
C GLU A 742 -27.95 7.18 -15.87
N ARG A 743 -28.06 8.47 -16.03
CA ARG A 743 -28.64 9.32 -14.99
C ARG A 743 -30.13 9.08 -14.90
N VAL A 744 -30.59 8.58 -13.76
CA VAL A 744 -32.03 8.43 -13.47
C VAL A 744 -32.41 9.51 -12.47
N GLU A 745 -33.41 10.30 -12.79
CA GLU A 745 -34.00 11.25 -11.84
C GLU A 745 -34.71 10.47 -10.73
N ARG A 746 -34.10 10.39 -9.59
CA ARG A 746 -34.66 9.75 -8.39
C ARG A 746 -34.45 10.64 -7.18
N ASP A 747 -35.51 10.89 -6.48
CA ASP A 747 -35.53 11.64 -5.21
C ASP A 747 -35.66 10.69 -4.02
N THR A 748 -34.84 9.62 -3.99
CA THR A 748 -34.87 8.66 -2.89
C THR A 748 -33.71 8.93 -1.94
N ALA A 749 -34.02 9.23 -0.69
CA ALA A 749 -33.02 9.49 0.33
C ALA A 749 -32.15 8.25 0.58
N GLU A 750 -30.85 8.46 0.79
CA GLU A 750 -29.88 7.39 1.04
C GLU A 750 -30.25 6.49 2.22
N SER A 751 -30.81 7.08 3.28
CA SER A 751 -31.28 6.33 4.45
C SER A 751 -32.43 5.38 4.16
N VAL A 752 -33.25 5.66 3.13
CA VAL A 752 -34.33 4.76 2.69
C VAL A 752 -33.71 3.56 1.96
N LEU A 753 -32.80 3.80 1.03
CA LEU A 753 -32.11 2.74 0.28
C LEU A 753 -31.30 1.82 1.20
N THR A 754 -30.63 2.39 2.20
CA THR A 754 -29.90 1.61 3.20
C THR A 754 -30.82 0.68 3.98
N ARG A 755 -31.97 1.18 4.45
CA ARG A 755 -32.97 0.37 5.16
C ARG A 755 -33.57 -0.73 4.28
N GLU A 756 -33.85 -0.45 3.01
CA GLU A 756 -34.32 -1.47 2.07
C GLU A 756 -33.30 -2.63 1.96
N ILE A 757 -32.02 -2.33 1.83
CA ILE A 757 -30.96 -3.35 1.72
C ILE A 757 -30.83 -4.14 3.02
N GLU A 758 -30.85 -3.46 4.16
CA GLU A 758 -30.78 -4.10 5.46
C GLU A 758 -31.97 -5.03 5.71
N ALA A 759 -33.16 -4.61 5.34
CA ALA A 759 -34.37 -5.43 5.43
C ALA A 759 -34.35 -6.62 4.46
N ALA A 760 -33.77 -6.46 3.28
CA ALA A 760 -33.69 -7.49 2.26
C ALA A 760 -32.51 -8.46 2.45
N ARG A 761 -31.56 -8.19 3.35
CA ARG A 761 -30.28 -8.90 3.48
C ARG A 761 -30.47 -10.39 3.72
N ASP A 762 -31.22 -10.78 4.75
CA ASP A 762 -31.40 -12.18 5.12
C ASP A 762 -32.04 -12.97 3.96
N ALA A 763 -33.14 -12.46 3.41
CA ALA A 763 -33.84 -13.09 2.29
C ALA A 763 -33.01 -13.11 1.00
N GLY A 764 -32.23 -12.03 0.76
CA GLY A 764 -31.35 -11.88 -0.40
C GLY A 764 -30.15 -12.83 -0.37
N LEU A 765 -29.45 -12.92 0.76
CA LEU A 765 -28.31 -13.85 0.91
C LEU A 765 -28.80 -15.30 0.93
N THR A 766 -30.00 -15.57 1.45
CA THR A 766 -30.64 -16.89 1.35
C THR A 766 -30.93 -17.25 -0.10
N TRP A 767 -31.43 -16.33 -0.91
CA TRP A 767 -31.62 -16.54 -2.35
C TRP A 767 -30.30 -16.85 -3.06
N ILE A 768 -29.24 -16.12 -2.74
CA ILE A 768 -27.90 -16.37 -3.29
C ILE A 768 -27.42 -17.79 -2.92
N CYS A 769 -27.57 -18.21 -1.67
CA CYS A 769 -27.24 -19.56 -1.22
C CYS A 769 -28.05 -20.62 -1.98
N ARG A 770 -29.36 -20.42 -2.19
CA ARG A 770 -30.23 -21.30 -2.99
C ARG A 770 -29.72 -21.40 -4.44
N VAL A 771 -29.44 -20.27 -5.09
CA VAL A 771 -28.96 -20.25 -6.48
C VAL A 771 -27.59 -20.95 -6.59
N MET A 772 -26.68 -20.71 -5.64
CA MET A 772 -25.41 -21.42 -5.59
C MET A 772 -25.55 -22.92 -5.39
N ARG A 773 -26.46 -23.37 -4.52
CA ARG A 773 -26.76 -24.80 -4.31
C ARG A 773 -27.18 -25.46 -5.61
N ILE A 774 -28.11 -24.86 -6.34
CA ILE A 774 -28.61 -25.36 -7.63
C ILE A 774 -27.48 -25.37 -8.67
N ALA A 775 -26.66 -24.31 -8.71
CA ALA A 775 -25.53 -24.20 -9.64
C ALA A 775 -24.39 -25.19 -9.34
N LEU A 776 -24.18 -25.57 -8.07
CA LEU A 776 -23.24 -26.63 -7.68
C LEU A 776 -23.73 -28.04 -8.13
N ALA A 777 -25.04 -28.26 -8.06
CA ALA A 777 -25.65 -29.52 -8.56
C ALA A 777 -25.66 -29.60 -10.10
N ASP A 778 -25.46 -28.48 -10.79
CA ASP A 778 -25.54 -28.41 -12.24
C ASP A 778 -24.25 -28.87 -12.92
N THR A 779 -24.29 -30.04 -13.53
CA THR A 779 -23.17 -30.66 -14.24
C THR A 779 -23.15 -30.36 -15.75
N GLN A 780 -24.15 -29.66 -16.28
CA GLN A 780 -24.19 -29.33 -17.70
C GLN A 780 -23.12 -28.29 -18.07
N PRO A 781 -22.45 -28.50 -19.23
CA PRO A 781 -21.41 -27.58 -19.65
C PRO A 781 -22.01 -26.21 -20.00
N ALA A 782 -21.26 -25.16 -19.64
CA ALA A 782 -21.59 -23.82 -20.10
C ALA A 782 -21.18 -23.60 -21.57
N PRO A 783 -21.83 -22.68 -22.28
CA PRO A 783 -21.45 -22.28 -23.64
C PRO A 783 -19.99 -21.83 -23.70
N ARG A 784 -19.29 -22.22 -24.77
CA ARG A 784 -17.88 -21.82 -24.94
C ARG A 784 -17.76 -20.38 -25.46
N GLY A 785 -16.66 -19.73 -25.15
CA GLY A 785 -16.30 -18.44 -25.72
C GLY A 785 -17.10 -17.24 -25.22
N MET A 786 -17.83 -17.36 -24.09
CA MET A 786 -18.57 -16.25 -23.49
C MET A 786 -17.65 -15.14 -22.99
N ASN A 787 -16.56 -15.50 -22.30
CA ASN A 787 -15.54 -14.57 -21.87
C ASN A 787 -14.16 -15.23 -22.07
N ARG A 788 -13.31 -14.62 -22.88
CA ARG A 788 -12.01 -15.19 -23.25
C ARG A 788 -10.99 -15.12 -22.11
N ARG A 789 -11.05 -14.04 -21.33
CA ARG A 789 -10.07 -13.80 -20.26
C ARG A 789 -10.41 -14.53 -18.97
N HIS A 790 -11.70 -14.67 -18.65
CA HIS A 790 -12.20 -15.27 -17.43
C HIS A 790 -13.22 -16.40 -17.72
N PRO A 791 -12.78 -17.51 -18.36
CA PRO A 791 -13.70 -18.59 -18.74
C PRO A 791 -14.33 -19.28 -17.52
N ASP A 792 -13.58 -19.44 -16.43
CA ASP A 792 -14.08 -20.04 -15.20
C ASP A 792 -15.18 -19.19 -14.56
N TRP A 793 -14.98 -17.86 -14.54
CA TRP A 793 -16.01 -16.93 -14.08
C TRP A 793 -17.25 -17.01 -14.98
N ALA A 794 -17.08 -16.93 -16.29
CA ALA A 794 -18.19 -16.96 -17.23
C ALA A 794 -18.98 -18.27 -17.12
N GLY A 795 -18.29 -19.39 -17.01
CA GLY A 795 -18.94 -20.71 -16.82
C GLY A 795 -19.71 -20.82 -15.52
N TRP A 796 -19.14 -20.30 -14.43
CA TRP A 796 -19.80 -20.29 -13.13
C TRP A 796 -21.04 -19.40 -13.12
N VAL A 797 -20.92 -18.14 -13.57
CA VAL A 797 -22.05 -17.19 -13.54
C VAL A 797 -23.16 -17.58 -14.53
N TYR A 798 -22.85 -18.26 -15.60
CA TYR A 798 -23.86 -18.84 -16.48
C TYR A 798 -24.69 -19.93 -15.77
N ARG A 799 -24.05 -20.84 -15.02
CA ARG A 799 -24.75 -21.82 -14.18
C ARG A 799 -25.60 -21.14 -13.11
N LEU A 800 -25.14 -20.05 -12.50
CA LEU A 800 -25.93 -19.23 -11.57
C LEU A 800 -27.14 -18.61 -12.28
N GLY A 801 -26.97 -18.06 -13.48
CA GLY A 801 -28.05 -17.54 -14.31
C GLY A 801 -29.10 -18.62 -14.62
N ARG A 802 -28.65 -19.80 -15.00
CA ARG A 802 -29.54 -20.97 -15.24
C ARG A 802 -30.27 -21.40 -13.97
N ALA A 803 -29.59 -21.48 -12.84
CA ALA A 803 -30.16 -21.77 -11.54
C ALA A 803 -31.20 -20.73 -11.09
N ALA A 804 -31.05 -19.51 -11.54
CA ALA A 804 -32.00 -18.40 -11.29
C ALA A 804 -33.12 -18.30 -12.36
N GLY A 805 -33.12 -19.17 -13.38
CA GLY A 805 -34.09 -19.13 -14.49
C GLY A 805 -33.83 -18.01 -15.51
N MET A 806 -32.61 -17.48 -15.60
CA MET A 806 -32.19 -16.36 -16.44
C MET A 806 -30.98 -16.73 -17.32
N ALA A 807 -30.95 -17.94 -17.90
CA ALA A 807 -29.79 -18.44 -18.65
C ALA A 807 -29.49 -17.60 -19.90
N ASP A 808 -30.52 -17.30 -20.68
CA ASP A 808 -30.39 -16.60 -21.97
C ASP A 808 -29.96 -15.14 -21.76
N GLU A 809 -30.53 -14.48 -20.74
CA GLU A 809 -30.13 -13.10 -20.38
C GLU A 809 -28.68 -13.06 -19.84
N ALA A 810 -28.30 -14.06 -19.07
CA ALA A 810 -26.92 -14.16 -18.55
C ALA A 810 -25.92 -14.35 -19.68
N GLU A 811 -26.18 -15.30 -20.60
CA GLU A 811 -25.32 -15.55 -21.76
C GLU A 811 -25.21 -14.32 -22.64
N ARG A 812 -26.35 -13.69 -22.98
CA ARG A 812 -26.41 -12.49 -23.79
C ARG A 812 -25.59 -11.36 -23.14
N ALA A 813 -25.83 -11.04 -21.87
CA ALA A 813 -25.13 -9.97 -21.17
C ALA A 813 -23.61 -10.18 -21.13
N ILE A 814 -23.13 -11.42 -20.92
CA ILE A 814 -21.71 -11.75 -20.91
C ILE A 814 -21.09 -11.58 -22.31
N ARG A 815 -21.74 -12.07 -23.37
CA ARG A 815 -21.24 -11.97 -24.75
C ARG A 815 -21.23 -10.53 -25.25
N GLU A 816 -22.26 -9.77 -24.97
CA GLU A 816 -22.35 -8.36 -25.35
C GLU A 816 -21.30 -7.53 -24.59
N ASN A 817 -21.07 -7.81 -23.29
CA ASN A 817 -19.98 -7.17 -22.56
C ASN A 817 -18.62 -7.49 -23.18
N GLU A 818 -18.39 -8.72 -23.63
CA GLU A 818 -17.14 -9.08 -24.31
C GLU A 818 -16.94 -8.31 -25.62
N SER A 819 -17.99 -8.16 -26.41
CA SER A 819 -17.96 -7.35 -27.63
C SER A 819 -17.78 -5.85 -27.33
N PHE A 820 -18.39 -5.36 -26.26
CA PHE A 820 -18.34 -3.95 -25.87
C PHE A 820 -16.96 -3.50 -25.33
N LYS A 821 -16.13 -4.40 -24.82
CA LYS A 821 -14.82 -4.06 -24.24
C LYS A 821 -13.93 -3.27 -25.17
N ALA A 822 -13.89 -3.62 -26.45
CA ALA A 822 -13.06 -2.92 -27.43
C ALA A 822 -13.58 -1.51 -27.69
N VAL A 823 -14.91 -1.35 -27.82
CA VAL A 823 -15.55 -0.02 -27.96
C VAL A 823 -15.27 0.82 -26.72
N PHE A 824 -15.47 0.27 -25.55
CA PHE A 824 -15.25 0.95 -24.28
C PHE A 824 -13.80 1.42 -24.10
N ALA A 825 -12.82 0.59 -24.46
CA ALA A 825 -11.42 0.96 -24.41
C ALA A 825 -11.07 2.11 -25.35
N VAL A 826 -11.62 2.13 -26.57
CA VAL A 826 -11.35 3.16 -27.57
C VAL A 826 -12.13 4.45 -27.26
N SER A 827 -13.39 4.37 -26.82
CA SER A 827 -14.21 5.54 -26.49
C SER A 827 -13.70 6.32 -25.28
N ASN A 828 -13.02 5.66 -24.35
CA ASN A 828 -12.41 6.29 -23.18
C ASN A 828 -10.98 6.82 -23.40
N ASP A 829 -10.45 6.68 -24.63
CA ASP A 829 -9.21 7.31 -25.04
C ASP A 829 -9.49 8.63 -25.76
N ALA A 830 -8.78 9.70 -25.40
CA ALA A 830 -8.99 11.02 -25.98
C ALA A 830 -8.81 11.05 -27.50
N PHE A 831 -7.86 10.28 -28.06
CA PHE A 831 -7.68 10.12 -29.49
C PHE A 831 -8.65 9.10 -30.09
N GLY A 832 -8.98 8.08 -29.33
CA GLY A 832 -9.87 6.99 -29.73
C GLY A 832 -11.27 7.46 -30.09
N ARG A 833 -11.81 8.46 -29.41
CA ARG A 833 -13.11 9.07 -29.73
C ARG A 833 -13.15 9.63 -31.17
N PHE A 834 -12.10 10.33 -31.57
CA PHE A 834 -12.00 10.83 -32.91
C PHE A 834 -11.85 9.70 -33.94
N LEU A 835 -11.15 8.61 -33.60
CA LEU A 835 -11.07 7.44 -34.47
C LEU A 835 -12.44 6.79 -34.69
N LEU A 836 -13.20 6.58 -33.63
CA LEU A 836 -14.55 6.00 -33.71
C LEU A 836 -15.47 6.82 -34.63
N ALA A 837 -15.34 8.13 -34.62
CA ALA A 837 -16.11 9.02 -35.49
C ALA A 837 -15.55 9.07 -36.93
N GLY A 838 -14.24 9.28 -37.11
CA GLY A 838 -13.63 9.64 -38.38
C GLY A 838 -13.26 8.46 -39.26
N VAL A 839 -13.06 7.24 -38.73
CA VAL A 839 -12.64 6.10 -39.56
C VAL A 839 -13.69 5.00 -39.69
N ARG A 840 -14.97 5.30 -39.40
CA ARG A 840 -16.09 4.34 -39.51
C ARG A 840 -16.16 3.60 -40.82
N ASN A 841 -15.90 4.31 -41.93
CA ASN A 841 -15.97 3.80 -43.31
C ASN A 841 -14.63 3.22 -43.80
N GLY A 842 -13.68 3.05 -42.85
CA GLY A 842 -12.33 2.62 -43.17
C GLY A 842 -11.39 3.79 -43.45
N PHE A 843 -10.09 3.53 -43.32
CA PHE A 843 -9.03 4.50 -43.64
C PHE A 843 -7.74 3.76 -43.98
N ARG A 844 -6.93 4.35 -44.88
CA ARG A 844 -5.59 3.88 -45.18
C ARG A 844 -4.65 5.05 -45.43
N GLY A 845 -3.59 5.15 -44.65
CA GLY A 845 -2.62 6.23 -44.77
C GLY A 845 -1.55 6.24 -43.68
N SER A 846 -0.64 7.19 -43.72
CA SER A 846 0.33 7.44 -42.69
C SER A 846 -0.31 8.05 -41.42
N ALA A 847 0.46 8.24 -40.36
CA ALA A 847 -0.03 8.95 -39.19
C ALA A 847 -0.35 10.42 -39.45
N LEU A 848 0.35 11.03 -40.43
CA LEU A 848 0.07 12.40 -40.89
C LEU A 848 -1.25 12.46 -41.63
N ASP A 849 -1.43 11.54 -42.63
CA ASP A 849 -2.68 11.46 -43.43
C ASP A 849 -3.88 11.21 -42.50
N LEU A 850 -3.73 10.35 -41.49
CA LEU A 850 -4.78 10.11 -40.48
C LEU A 850 -5.12 11.37 -39.70
N SER A 851 -4.12 12.13 -39.24
CA SER A 851 -4.37 13.38 -38.53
C SER A 851 -5.09 14.40 -39.38
N GLN A 852 -4.70 14.53 -40.65
CA GLN A 852 -5.37 15.42 -41.61
C GLN A 852 -6.81 14.97 -41.90
N HIS A 853 -7.02 13.66 -42.10
CA HIS A 853 -8.34 13.09 -42.29
C HIS A 853 -9.27 13.37 -41.10
N LEU A 854 -8.78 13.15 -39.86
CA LEU A 854 -9.55 13.43 -38.65
C LEU A 854 -9.84 14.92 -38.47
N GLN A 855 -8.91 15.79 -38.85
CA GLN A 855 -9.15 17.23 -38.83
C GLN A 855 -10.23 17.66 -39.82
N ALA A 856 -10.34 16.99 -40.93
CA ALA A 856 -11.35 17.28 -41.93
C ALA A 856 -12.73 16.68 -41.61
N THR A 857 -12.78 15.61 -40.82
CA THR A 857 -13.99 14.83 -40.58
C THR A 857 -14.55 14.94 -39.17
N CYS A 858 -13.74 15.37 -38.20
CA CYS A 858 -14.12 15.42 -36.78
C CYS A 858 -14.04 16.84 -36.24
N GLU A 859 -15.17 17.36 -35.78
CA GLU A 859 -15.22 18.65 -35.09
C GLU A 859 -14.42 18.61 -33.79
N GLY A 860 -13.65 19.66 -33.48
CA GLY A 860 -12.81 19.75 -32.30
C GLY A 860 -11.49 18.98 -32.35
N PHE A 861 -11.19 18.25 -33.44
CA PHE A 861 -9.87 17.63 -33.59
C PHE A 861 -8.84 18.68 -34.05
N SER A 862 -7.64 18.63 -33.45
CA SER A 862 -6.52 19.51 -33.82
C SER A 862 -5.28 18.69 -34.17
N ALA A 863 -4.82 18.76 -35.41
CA ALA A 863 -3.61 18.08 -35.85
C ALA A 863 -2.34 18.61 -35.16
N ASP A 864 -2.35 19.86 -34.68
CA ASP A 864 -1.25 20.43 -33.87
C ASP A 864 -1.13 19.78 -32.49
N MET A 865 -2.26 19.44 -31.88
CA MET A 865 -2.28 18.65 -30.64
C MET A 865 -1.86 17.20 -30.86
N TRP A 866 -2.26 16.60 -31.99
CA TRP A 866 -2.04 15.20 -32.33
C TRP A 866 -0.97 15.06 -33.44
N THR A 867 0.26 15.40 -33.10
CA THR A 867 1.40 15.20 -34.01
C THR A 867 1.53 13.74 -34.46
N PRO A 868 2.12 13.43 -35.62
CA PRO A 868 2.29 12.06 -36.11
C PRO A 868 2.92 11.09 -35.07
N ALA A 869 3.85 11.61 -34.27
CA ALA A 869 4.46 10.81 -33.19
C ALA A 869 3.49 10.49 -32.07
N LYS A 870 2.63 11.44 -31.65
CA LYS A 870 1.58 11.22 -30.64
C LYS A 870 0.50 10.28 -31.17
N THR A 871 0.09 10.47 -32.40
CA THR A 871 -0.86 9.59 -33.13
C THR A 871 -0.34 8.17 -33.18
N GLY A 872 0.90 7.94 -33.57
CA GLY A 872 1.50 6.61 -33.62
C GLY A 872 1.59 5.94 -32.22
N LYS A 873 1.83 6.71 -31.16
CA LYS A 873 1.79 6.21 -29.78
C LYS A 873 0.38 5.82 -29.32
N ALA A 874 -0.63 6.65 -29.64
CA ALA A 874 -2.02 6.36 -29.32
C ALA A 874 -2.52 5.10 -30.06
N LEU A 875 -2.26 4.98 -31.35
CA LEU A 875 -2.59 3.79 -32.13
C LEU A 875 -1.92 2.51 -31.59
N LYS A 876 -0.65 2.61 -31.16
CA LYS A 876 0.05 1.47 -30.54
C LYS A 876 -0.60 1.06 -29.21
N ARG A 877 -1.00 2.03 -28.37
CA ARG A 877 -1.66 1.77 -27.09
C ARG A 877 -2.99 1.04 -27.27
N MET A 878 -3.82 1.47 -28.20
CA MET A 878 -5.15 0.90 -28.49
C MET A 878 -5.11 -0.25 -29.50
N GLY A 879 -3.97 -0.69 -29.96
CA GLY A 879 -3.81 -1.57 -31.11
C GLY A 879 -4.64 -2.86 -31.06
N VAL A 880 -4.80 -3.48 -29.90
CA VAL A 880 -5.61 -4.69 -29.70
C VAL A 880 -7.10 -4.37 -29.91
N ALA A 881 -7.61 -3.32 -29.26
CA ALA A 881 -9.00 -2.90 -29.37
C ALA A 881 -9.33 -2.43 -30.80
N LEU A 882 -8.44 -1.67 -31.43
CA LEU A 882 -8.59 -1.23 -32.81
C LEU A 882 -8.59 -2.42 -33.80
N LYS A 883 -7.79 -3.46 -33.55
CA LYS A 883 -7.80 -4.66 -34.35
C LYS A 883 -9.14 -5.41 -34.26
N GLN A 884 -9.74 -5.45 -33.09
CA GLN A 884 -11.06 -6.07 -32.88
C GLN A 884 -12.17 -5.29 -33.59
N LEU A 885 -12.13 -3.95 -33.50
CA LEU A 885 -13.19 -3.10 -34.04
C LEU A 885 -13.08 -2.88 -35.55
N PHE A 886 -11.90 -2.56 -36.03
CA PHE A 886 -11.64 -2.11 -37.39
C PHE A 886 -10.76 -3.06 -38.21
N GLY A 887 -10.42 -4.24 -37.68
CA GLY A 887 -9.41 -5.06 -38.32
C GLY A 887 -8.07 -4.34 -38.48
N PHE A 888 -7.75 -3.42 -37.61
CA PHE A 888 -6.62 -2.51 -37.70
C PHE A 888 -5.30 -3.21 -37.93
N GLU A 889 -4.56 -2.74 -38.94
CA GLU A 889 -3.24 -3.24 -39.31
C GLU A 889 -2.23 -2.08 -39.41
N LYS A 890 -1.01 -2.35 -39.03
CA LYS A 890 0.14 -1.49 -39.26
C LYS A 890 1.07 -2.17 -40.25
N LEU A 891 1.15 -1.61 -41.43
CA LEU A 891 2.04 -2.05 -42.52
C LEU A 891 3.27 -1.14 -42.58
N ASN A 892 4.42 -1.70 -42.93
CA ASN A 892 5.62 -0.92 -43.26
C ASN A 892 5.81 -0.93 -44.76
N HIS A 893 5.72 0.23 -45.35
CA HIS A 893 5.93 0.40 -46.78
C HIS A 893 7.04 1.43 -47.01
N SER A 894 8.11 1.03 -47.70
CA SER A 894 9.23 1.91 -48.07
C SER A 894 9.80 2.70 -46.87
N GLY A 895 9.90 2.07 -45.69
CA GLY A 895 10.43 2.72 -44.48
C GLY A 895 9.43 3.58 -43.71
N SER A 896 8.23 3.74 -44.19
CA SER A 896 7.15 4.49 -43.52
C SER A 896 6.03 3.57 -43.04
N ALA A 897 5.46 3.89 -41.84
CA ALA A 897 4.32 3.16 -41.31
C ALA A 897 3.02 3.61 -41.95
N VAL A 898 2.29 2.64 -42.50
CA VAL A 898 0.94 2.82 -43.08
C VAL A 898 -0.05 2.13 -42.17
N TYR A 899 -1.08 2.84 -41.74
CA TYR A 899 -2.16 2.34 -40.89
C TYR A 899 -3.40 2.06 -41.76
N VAL A 900 -3.98 0.89 -41.54
CA VAL A 900 -5.17 0.43 -42.27
C VAL A 900 -6.28 0.18 -41.29
N PHE A 901 -7.42 0.81 -41.50
CA PHE A 901 -8.66 0.57 -40.76
C PHE A 901 -9.68 0.08 -41.79
N HIS A 902 -10.25 -1.09 -41.56
CA HIS A 902 -11.39 -1.57 -42.36
C HIS A 902 -12.66 -0.92 -41.81
N ALA A 903 -13.71 -0.87 -42.66
CA ALA A 903 -15.00 -0.39 -42.19
C ALA A 903 -15.50 -1.22 -40.99
N LEU A 904 -16.18 -0.58 -40.06
CA LEU A 904 -16.82 -1.26 -38.96
C LEU A 904 -17.77 -2.36 -39.50
N ALA A 905 -17.50 -3.60 -39.12
CA ALA A 905 -18.39 -4.71 -39.44
C ALA A 905 -19.65 -4.55 -38.56
N ASP A 906 -20.75 -4.14 -39.18
CA ASP A 906 -22.08 -3.96 -38.62
C ASP A 906 -22.25 -2.84 -37.56
N PRO A 907 -22.84 -1.67 -37.96
CA PRO A 907 -23.21 -0.62 -36.99
C PRO A 907 -24.33 -1.02 -36.04
N ALA A 908 -25.10 -2.07 -36.31
CA ALA A 908 -26.16 -2.56 -35.43
C ALA A 908 -25.65 -3.44 -34.28
N ALA A 909 -24.45 -4.04 -34.41
CA ALA A 909 -23.78 -4.74 -33.29
C ALA A 909 -23.18 -3.78 -32.25
N ALA A 910 -22.95 -2.54 -32.62
CA ALA A 910 -22.69 -1.43 -31.73
C ALA A 910 -24.01 -0.70 -31.42
N GLY A 911 -24.97 -1.38 -30.81
CA GLY A 911 -26.34 -0.99 -30.57
C GLY A 911 -26.70 0.50 -30.68
N GLU A 912 -27.96 0.86 -30.86
CA GLU A 912 -28.49 2.23 -30.91
C GLU A 912 -27.97 3.18 -29.80
N ALA A 913 -27.38 2.64 -28.70
CA ALA A 913 -26.58 3.35 -27.71
C ALA A 913 -25.39 4.14 -28.27
N SER A 914 -24.97 3.92 -29.53
CA SER A 914 -23.83 4.65 -30.10
C SER A 914 -24.16 6.03 -30.60
N ALA A 915 -25.40 6.39 -30.84
CA ALA A 915 -25.76 7.72 -31.37
C ALA A 915 -25.58 8.81 -30.31
N ASP A 916 -25.93 8.52 -29.03
CA ASP A 916 -25.77 9.49 -27.95
C ASP A 916 -24.37 9.49 -27.30
N LEU A 917 -23.62 8.39 -27.45
CA LEU A 917 -22.19 8.32 -27.04
C LEU A 917 -21.28 9.14 -27.95
N PHE A 918 -21.75 9.60 -29.10
CA PHE A 918 -20.97 10.33 -30.12
C PHE A 918 -21.29 11.81 -30.19
N THR A 919 -22.22 12.35 -29.41
CA THR A 919 -22.38 13.81 -29.26
C THR A 919 -21.22 14.34 -28.41
N PRO A 920 -20.47 15.33 -28.88
CA PRO A 920 -19.40 15.94 -28.11
C PRO A 920 -20.06 16.62 -26.89
N ALA A 921 -19.84 16.11 -25.68
CA ALA A 921 -20.09 16.89 -24.50
C ALA A 921 -19.15 18.10 -24.52
N ASP A 922 -19.72 19.28 -24.46
CA ASP A 922 -19.12 20.59 -24.52
C ASP A 922 -17.69 20.68 -23.96
N VAL A 923 -16.73 20.72 -24.86
CA VAL A 923 -15.43 21.35 -24.60
C VAL A 923 -15.71 22.84 -24.72
N GLY A 924 -15.83 23.54 -23.58
CA GLY A 924 -16.10 24.95 -23.50
C GLY A 924 -15.37 25.77 -24.56
N GLY A 925 -16.08 26.16 -25.55
CA GLY A 925 -15.67 27.12 -26.57
C GLY A 925 -15.78 28.51 -25.98
N VAL A 926 -14.70 29.26 -26.05
CA VAL A 926 -14.72 30.72 -25.96
C VAL A 926 -15.57 31.24 -27.10
N GLY A 927 -16.80 31.58 -26.83
CA GLY A 927 -17.75 32.14 -27.78
C GLY A 927 -18.05 33.60 -27.47
N ASP A 928 -17.90 34.36 -28.48
CA ASP A 928 -18.11 35.78 -28.72
C ASP A 928 -19.49 36.28 -28.22
N VAL A 929 -19.47 37.42 -27.55
CA VAL A 929 -20.65 38.14 -27.06
C VAL A 929 -21.29 38.92 -28.21
N GLY A 930 -22.41 38.45 -28.70
CA GLY A 930 -23.29 39.15 -29.63
C GLY A 930 -24.68 39.35 -29.02
N ASP A 931 -24.92 40.59 -28.72
CA ASP A 931 -26.15 41.24 -28.26
C ASP A 931 -27.39 40.86 -29.13
N ARG A 932 -28.48 40.37 -28.48
CA ARG A 932 -29.86 40.62 -28.93
C ARG A 932 -30.88 40.47 -27.81
N ARG A 933 -31.38 41.61 -27.37
CA ARG A 933 -32.64 41.77 -26.66
C ARG A 933 -33.81 41.29 -27.52
N THR A 934 -34.74 40.51 -26.96
CA THR A 934 -36.20 40.76 -27.15
C THR A 934 -37.03 39.96 -26.15
N LYS A 935 -37.71 40.67 -25.28
CA LYS A 935 -39.12 40.60 -24.82
C LYS A 935 -39.74 39.24 -24.43
N SER A 936 -40.03 39.19 -23.13
CA SER A 936 -41.15 38.41 -22.59
C SER A 936 -42.49 38.68 -23.23
N PRO A 937 -43.45 37.75 -23.11
CA PRO A 937 -44.64 38.15 -22.34
C PRO A 937 -45.09 37.15 -21.27
N VAL A 938 -45.67 37.76 -20.30
CA VAL A 938 -46.43 37.31 -19.14
C VAL A 938 -47.78 36.73 -19.61
N ASN A 939 -48.26 35.67 -18.96
CA ASN A 939 -49.60 35.43 -18.41
C ASN A 939 -49.84 33.89 -18.33
N SER A 940 -50.20 33.42 -17.27
CA SER A 940 -51.27 33.48 -16.30
C SER A 940 -52.16 32.23 -16.33
N CYS A 941 -52.39 31.73 -15.11
CA CYS A 941 -53.58 31.04 -14.61
C CYS A 941 -53.68 29.51 -14.69
N LEU A 942 -53.63 28.93 -13.53
CA LEU A 942 -54.75 28.28 -12.80
C LEU A 942 -55.39 27.04 -13.47
N HIS A 943 -55.08 25.86 -13.04
CA HIS A 943 -55.91 25.03 -12.14
C HIS A 943 -55.09 23.92 -11.53
#